data_d68ee5aae3b111ad8fc09027301bdc79
#
_entry.id   d68ee5aae3b111ad8fc09027301bdc79
#
_cell.length_a   1.000
_cell.length_b   1.000
_cell.length_c   1.000
_cell.angle_alpha   90.00
_cell.angle_beta   90.00
_cell.angle_gamma   90.00
#
_symmetry.space_group_name_H-M   'P 1'
#
loop_
_entity.id
_entity.type
_entity.pdbx_description
1 polymer ?
#
loop_
_entity_poly.entity_id
_entity_poly.type
_entity_poly.pdbx_seq_one_letter_code
_entity_poly.pdbx_strand_id
1 'polypeptide(L)'
;MTFTVEKPTAELPNGRVRLYVNGVLSRTSLKSGNFIKDMPDVTHVQIGATKRANNTVWGSNLQIRNLTVYNRALTPEEVQKRSQLFKRSDLEKKLPEGAALTEKTDIFESGRNGKPNKDGIKSYRIPALLKTDKGTLIAGADERRLHSSDWGDIGMVIRRSEDNGKTWGDRVTITNLRDNPKASDPSIGSPVNIDMVLVQDPETKRIFSIYDMFPEGKGIFGMSSQKEEAYKKIDGKTYQILYREGEKGAYTIRENGTVYTPDGKATDYRVVVDPVKPAYSDKGDLYKGNQLLGNIYFTTNKTSPFRIAKDSYLWMSYSDDDGKTWSAPQDITPMVKADWMKFLGVGPGTGIVLRNGPHKGRILIPVYTTNNVSHLNGSQSSRVIYSDDHGKTWHAGEAVNDNRQVDGQKIHSSTMNNKRAQNTESTVVQLNNGDVKLFMRGLTGDLQVATSKDGGVTWEKDIKRYPQVKDVYVQMSAIHTMHEGKEYIILSNAGGPKRENGMVHLARVEENGELTWLKHNPIQKGEFAYNSLQELGNGEYGILYEHTEKGQNAYTLSFRKFNWDFLSKDLISPTEAKVKRTREMGKGEMGKGVIGLEFDSEVLVNKAPTLQLANGKTATFLTQYDSKTLLFAVDKEDIGQEIIGIAKGSIESMHNLPVNLAGARVPGGVNGSKAAVHEVPEFTGGVNGTEPAVHEIAEYKGSDSLVTLTTKEDYTYKAPLAQQALPETGNKESDLLASLGLTAFFLGLFTLGKKREQ
;
A
#
# COMPACT_ATOMS: atom_id res chain seq x y z
N MET A 1 18.28 14.95 -0.93
CA MET A 1 18.09 16.14 -0.05
C MET A 1 19.20 17.13 -0.31
N THR A 2 18.90 18.42 -0.42
CA THR A 2 19.89 19.50 -0.66
C THR A 2 19.64 20.63 0.33
N PHE A 3 20.73 21.11 0.92
CA PHE A 3 20.72 22.34 1.71
C PHE A 3 21.49 23.40 0.94
N THR A 4 20.92 24.60 0.84
CA THR A 4 21.65 25.77 0.34
C THR A 4 21.71 26.81 1.46
N VAL A 5 22.89 27.39 1.67
CA VAL A 5 23.14 28.39 2.69
C VAL A 5 23.71 29.62 2.02
N GLU A 6 23.05 30.75 2.17
CA GLU A 6 23.45 32.04 1.65
C GLU A 6 23.82 32.97 2.80
N LYS A 7 24.94 33.66 2.65
CA LYS A 7 25.43 34.62 3.63
C LYS A 7 24.52 35.85 3.73
N PRO A 8 24.60 36.57 4.86
CA PRO A 8 24.03 37.90 4.94
C PRO A 8 24.56 38.80 3.85
N THR A 9 23.67 39.54 3.23
CA THR A 9 23.96 40.63 2.25
C THR A 9 23.08 41.84 2.60
N ALA A 10 23.28 42.95 1.91
CA ALA A 10 22.41 44.13 2.08
C ALA A 10 20.94 43.82 1.82
N GLU A 11 20.65 42.91 0.86
CA GLU A 11 19.31 42.50 0.49
C GLU A 11 18.76 41.35 1.36
N LEU A 12 19.64 40.59 2.02
CA LEU A 12 19.33 39.45 2.90
C LEU A 12 20.11 39.60 4.20
N PRO A 13 19.77 40.56 5.08
CA PRO A 13 20.60 40.96 6.22
C PRO A 13 20.88 39.84 7.22
N ASN A 14 20.05 38.81 7.28
CA ASN A 14 20.23 37.66 8.14
C ASN A 14 20.66 36.39 7.39
N GLY A 15 20.95 36.49 6.08
CA GLY A 15 21.19 35.33 5.23
C GLY A 15 19.95 34.46 5.03
N ARG A 16 20.15 33.32 4.38
CA ARG A 16 19.05 32.39 4.05
C ARG A 16 19.54 30.94 4.01
N VAL A 17 18.72 30.03 4.55
CA VAL A 17 18.91 28.58 4.39
C VAL A 17 17.68 28.01 3.71
N ARG A 18 17.88 27.19 2.72
CA ARG A 18 16.82 26.43 2.05
C ARG A 18 17.10 24.93 2.14
N LEU A 19 16.03 24.17 2.43
CA LEU A 19 16.03 22.71 2.37
C LEU A 19 15.19 22.25 1.20
N TYR A 20 15.77 21.41 0.36
CA TYR A 20 15.08 20.76 -0.75
C TYR A 20 15.03 19.24 -0.50
N VAL A 21 13.87 18.64 -0.76
CA VAL A 21 13.67 17.20 -0.78
C VAL A 21 13.23 16.82 -2.18
N ASN A 22 13.94 15.87 -2.80
CA ASN A 22 13.69 15.45 -4.19
C ASN A 22 13.64 16.60 -5.20
N GLY A 23 14.46 17.64 -4.98
CA GLY A 23 14.54 18.83 -5.85
C GLY A 23 13.45 19.88 -5.58
N VAL A 24 12.47 19.59 -4.72
CA VAL A 24 11.40 20.50 -4.34
C VAL A 24 11.76 21.22 -3.05
N LEU A 25 11.53 22.55 -3.00
CA LEU A 25 11.74 23.34 -1.80
C LEU A 25 10.79 22.88 -0.69
N SER A 26 11.33 22.46 0.44
CA SER A 26 10.58 21.99 1.60
C SER A 26 10.52 23.03 2.71
N ARG A 27 11.63 23.75 2.94
CA ARG A 27 11.72 24.75 4.01
C ARG A 27 12.65 25.88 3.62
N THR A 28 12.33 27.09 4.09
CA THR A 28 13.20 28.26 4.03
C THR A 28 13.32 28.86 5.42
N SER A 29 14.53 29.19 5.83
CA SER A 29 14.82 30.06 6.98
C SER A 29 15.54 31.31 6.47
N LEU A 30 15.07 32.47 6.89
CA LEU A 30 15.72 33.76 6.60
C LEU A 30 16.78 34.14 7.66
N LYS A 31 17.32 33.14 8.33
CA LYS A 31 18.44 33.23 9.24
C LYS A 31 19.44 32.14 8.88
N SER A 32 20.63 32.50 8.40
CA SER A 32 21.66 31.50 8.05
C SER A 32 22.52 31.06 9.23
N GLY A 33 22.52 31.81 10.34
CA GLY A 33 23.41 31.55 11.45
C GLY A 33 24.91 31.69 11.09
N ASN A 34 25.75 31.04 11.86
CA ASN A 34 27.18 31.01 11.59
C ASN A 34 27.53 30.02 10.50
N PHE A 35 28.46 30.37 9.64
CA PHE A 35 29.01 29.47 8.63
C PHE A 35 30.04 28.54 9.23
N ILE A 36 30.16 27.33 8.67
CA ILE A 36 31.17 26.33 9.09
C ILE A 36 32.58 26.94 9.07
N LYS A 37 32.91 27.75 8.06
CA LYS A 37 34.21 28.43 7.98
C LYS A 37 34.47 29.47 9.06
N ASP A 38 33.40 29.99 9.67
CA ASP A 38 33.45 31.02 10.72
C ASP A 38 33.36 30.38 12.13
N MET A 39 33.31 29.05 12.22
CA MET A 39 33.32 28.28 13.46
C MET A 39 34.75 27.88 13.83
N PRO A 40 35.26 28.28 15.00
CA PRO A 40 36.60 27.85 15.45
C PRO A 40 36.56 26.32 15.73
N ASP A 41 37.68 25.67 15.50
CA ASP A 41 37.97 24.30 15.91
C ASP A 41 37.08 23.22 15.30
N VAL A 42 36.44 23.47 14.15
CA VAL A 42 35.73 22.43 13.39
C VAL A 42 36.73 21.58 12.63
N THR A 43 37.01 20.38 13.13
CA THR A 43 38.02 19.46 12.56
C THR A 43 37.42 18.32 11.75
N HIS A 44 36.13 18.01 11.91
CA HIS A 44 35.47 16.92 11.19
C HIS A 44 33.96 17.13 11.08
N VAL A 45 33.39 16.44 10.09
CA VAL A 45 31.95 16.41 9.83
C VAL A 45 31.45 14.98 10.08
N GLN A 46 30.34 14.86 10.78
CA GLN A 46 29.66 13.59 11.00
C GLN A 46 28.30 13.60 10.31
N ILE A 47 27.91 12.47 9.71
CA ILE A 47 26.66 12.30 9.00
C ILE A 47 25.90 11.15 9.64
N GLY A 48 24.58 11.34 9.82
CA GLY A 48 23.70 10.30 10.38
C GLY A 48 23.61 10.29 11.89
N ALA A 49 24.43 11.07 12.59
CA ALA A 49 24.34 11.25 14.03
C ALA A 49 25.00 12.56 14.47
N THR A 50 24.74 13.00 15.69
CA THR A 50 25.43 14.15 16.27
C THR A 50 26.35 13.68 17.40
N LYS A 51 27.62 14.06 17.36
CA LYS A 51 28.56 13.85 18.44
C LYS A 51 28.56 15.08 19.36
N ARG A 52 28.15 14.91 20.62
CA ARG A 52 28.21 15.93 21.67
C ARG A 52 29.14 15.45 22.76
N ALA A 53 30.22 16.20 23.00
CA ALA A 53 31.27 15.80 23.90
C ALA A 53 31.68 14.33 23.60
N ASN A 54 31.52 13.43 24.55
CA ASN A 54 31.88 12.01 24.39
C ASN A 54 30.70 11.10 23.93
N ASN A 55 29.51 11.66 23.74
CA ASN A 55 28.31 10.90 23.43
C ASN A 55 27.87 11.11 21.97
N THR A 56 27.48 10.02 21.30
CA THR A 56 26.79 10.07 20.01
C THR A 56 25.29 10.07 20.28
N VAL A 57 24.61 11.09 19.83
CA VAL A 57 23.17 11.29 20.04
C VAL A 57 22.48 11.54 18.71
N TRP A 58 21.16 11.38 18.68
CA TRP A 58 20.30 11.59 17.49
C TRP A 58 20.80 10.82 16.26
N GLY A 59 21.11 9.54 16.46
CA GLY A 59 21.42 8.63 15.37
C GLY A 59 20.24 8.47 14.42
N SER A 60 20.52 8.42 13.13
CA SER A 60 19.51 8.20 12.07
C SER A 60 19.85 6.95 11.31
N ASN A 61 18.86 6.06 11.12
CA ASN A 61 19.00 4.91 10.24
C ASN A 61 18.72 5.37 8.80
N LEU A 62 19.79 5.64 8.04
CA LEU A 62 19.67 6.12 6.67
C LEU A 62 20.77 5.53 5.78
N GLN A 63 20.46 5.42 4.50
CA GLN A 63 21.43 5.06 3.48
C GLN A 63 21.87 6.32 2.73
N ILE A 64 23.19 6.54 2.65
CA ILE A 64 23.78 7.66 1.90
C ILE A 64 24.50 7.08 0.69
N ARG A 65 24.05 7.46 -0.49
CA ARG A 65 24.68 7.03 -1.74
C ARG A 65 25.81 7.97 -2.14
N ASN A 66 25.52 9.29 -2.15
CA ASN A 66 26.47 10.34 -2.53
C ASN A 66 26.32 11.53 -1.61
N LEU A 67 27.44 12.11 -1.18
CA LEU A 67 27.49 13.42 -0.55
C LEU A 67 28.35 14.35 -1.40
N THR A 68 27.80 15.50 -1.77
CA THR A 68 28.55 16.54 -2.51
C THR A 68 28.42 17.87 -1.78
N VAL A 69 29.55 18.52 -1.55
CA VAL A 69 29.61 19.85 -0.93
C VAL A 69 30.06 20.85 -1.99
N TYR A 70 29.34 21.94 -2.09
CA TYR A 70 29.65 23.05 -3.00
C TYR A 70 30.17 24.27 -2.22
N ASN A 71 31.06 25.00 -2.79
CA ASN A 71 31.59 26.25 -2.22
C ASN A 71 30.65 27.47 -2.39
N ARG A 72 29.47 27.24 -2.98
CA ARG A 72 28.39 28.22 -3.15
C ARG A 72 27.04 27.61 -2.96
N ALA A 73 26.01 28.42 -2.69
CA ALA A 73 24.65 27.98 -2.74
C ALA A 73 24.26 27.63 -4.20
N LEU A 74 23.64 26.47 -4.39
CA LEU A 74 23.02 26.11 -5.67
C LEU A 74 21.75 26.90 -5.88
N THR A 75 21.44 27.25 -7.13
CA THR A 75 20.14 27.82 -7.46
C THR A 75 19.02 26.76 -7.38
N PRO A 76 17.75 27.17 -7.26
CA PRO A 76 16.64 26.21 -7.28
C PRO A 76 16.62 25.34 -8.53
N GLU A 77 16.93 25.93 -9.69
CA GLU A 77 16.97 25.22 -10.98
C GLU A 77 18.09 24.18 -11.01
N GLU A 78 19.26 24.53 -10.46
CA GLU A 78 20.37 23.58 -10.33
C GLU A 78 20.04 22.43 -9.40
N VAL A 79 19.36 22.69 -8.28
CA VAL A 79 18.88 21.65 -7.36
C VAL A 79 17.85 20.78 -8.06
N GLN A 80 16.88 21.35 -8.76
CA GLN A 80 15.86 20.65 -9.51
C GLN A 80 16.48 19.75 -10.59
N LYS A 81 17.40 20.29 -11.41
CA LYS A 81 18.10 19.55 -12.46
C LYS A 81 18.90 18.37 -11.91
N ARG A 82 19.52 18.52 -10.74
CA ARG A 82 20.33 17.48 -10.09
C ARG A 82 19.50 16.39 -9.42
N SER A 83 18.28 16.69 -8.99
CA SER A 83 17.42 15.72 -8.33
C SER A 83 16.95 14.62 -9.26
N GLN A 84 16.82 14.91 -10.55
CA GLN A 84 16.30 14.04 -11.63
C GLN A 84 14.89 13.45 -11.35
N LEU A 85 14.30 13.79 -10.20
CA LEU A 85 13.01 13.24 -9.73
C LEU A 85 11.87 14.22 -9.90
N PHE A 86 12.17 15.53 -9.85
CA PHE A 86 11.16 16.57 -10.01
C PHE A 86 10.82 16.79 -11.48
N LYS A 87 9.53 16.71 -11.81
CA LYS A 87 9.01 17.00 -13.15
C LYS A 87 7.86 18.00 -13.04
N ARG A 88 7.75 18.89 -14.02
CA ARG A 88 6.63 19.83 -14.10
C ARG A 88 5.26 19.14 -14.18
N SER A 89 5.22 17.89 -14.65
CA SER A 89 4.04 17.02 -14.65
C SER A 89 3.53 16.67 -13.25
N ASP A 90 4.33 16.87 -12.19
CA ASP A 90 3.98 16.60 -10.82
C ASP A 90 3.13 17.72 -10.18
N LEU A 91 2.81 18.78 -10.94
CA LEU A 91 1.86 19.81 -10.54
C LEU A 91 0.46 19.21 -10.34
N GLU A 92 -0.24 19.68 -9.30
CA GLU A 92 -1.64 19.34 -9.07
C GLU A 92 -2.49 19.86 -10.23
N LYS A 93 -3.08 18.93 -10.98
CA LYS A 93 -3.90 19.25 -12.15
C LYS A 93 -5.36 19.39 -11.75
N LYS A 94 -6.11 20.22 -12.47
CA LYS A 94 -7.54 20.39 -12.30
C LYS A 94 -8.32 19.39 -13.14
N LEU A 95 -9.52 19.04 -12.66
CA LEU A 95 -10.45 18.23 -13.44
C LEU A 95 -11.00 19.07 -14.61
N PRO A 96 -11.09 18.50 -15.82
CA PRO A 96 -11.77 19.13 -16.93
C PRO A 96 -13.29 19.15 -16.69
N GLU A 97 -14.00 19.97 -17.48
CA GLU A 97 -15.46 20.03 -17.41
C GLU A 97 -16.11 18.66 -17.64
N GLY A 98 -17.08 18.33 -16.79
CA GLY A 98 -17.78 17.04 -16.79
C GLY A 98 -17.04 15.91 -16.04
N ALA A 99 -15.73 16.03 -15.85
CA ALA A 99 -14.98 15.03 -15.11
C ALA A 99 -15.28 15.08 -13.61
N ALA A 100 -15.50 13.91 -13.01
CA ALA A 100 -15.77 13.75 -11.59
C ALA A 100 -14.84 12.72 -10.96
N LEU A 101 -14.28 13.08 -9.82
CA LEU A 101 -13.55 12.21 -8.90
C LEU A 101 -13.98 12.58 -7.49
N THR A 102 -14.62 11.66 -6.78
CA THR A 102 -15.13 11.94 -5.42
C THR A 102 -13.99 12.05 -4.41
N GLU A 103 -14.25 12.69 -3.28
CA GLU A 103 -13.41 12.53 -2.10
C GLU A 103 -13.38 11.05 -1.68
N LYS A 104 -12.30 10.63 -1.04
CA LYS A 104 -12.17 9.27 -0.53
C LYS A 104 -13.01 9.05 0.72
N THR A 105 -13.55 7.86 0.85
CA THR A 105 -14.24 7.38 2.06
C THR A 105 -13.52 6.16 2.58
N ASP A 106 -13.08 6.19 3.84
CA ASP A 106 -12.42 5.07 4.48
C ASP A 106 -13.47 4.01 4.87
N ILE A 107 -13.43 2.85 4.22
CA ILE A 107 -14.41 1.77 4.44
C ILE A 107 -13.95 0.85 5.58
N PHE A 108 -12.66 0.53 5.59
CA PHE A 108 -12.02 -0.24 6.65
C PHE A 108 -10.84 0.57 7.19
N GLU A 109 -11.12 1.35 8.24
CA GLU A 109 -10.12 2.23 8.84
C GLU A 109 -9.20 1.45 9.78
N SER A 110 -7.90 1.51 9.56
CA SER A 110 -6.88 0.93 10.44
C SER A 110 -6.79 1.66 11.77
N GLY A 111 -6.08 1.07 12.74
CA GLY A 111 -5.69 1.77 13.96
C GLY A 111 -4.74 2.95 13.70
N ARG A 112 -4.43 3.69 14.76
CA ARG A 112 -3.60 4.90 14.69
C ARG A 112 -2.49 4.89 15.74
N ASN A 113 -1.33 5.47 15.39
CA ASN A 113 -0.18 5.64 16.30
C ASN A 113 0.24 4.32 16.98
N GLY A 114 0.30 3.24 16.20
CA GLY A 114 0.65 1.91 16.66
C GLY A 114 -0.44 1.18 17.48
N LYS A 115 -1.55 1.85 17.80
CA LYS A 115 -2.68 1.24 18.52
C LYS A 115 -3.70 0.65 17.55
N PRO A 116 -4.42 -0.41 17.94
CA PRO A 116 -5.54 -0.91 17.13
C PRO A 116 -6.69 0.11 17.11
N ASN A 117 -7.61 -0.05 16.15
CA ASN A 117 -8.86 0.69 16.12
C ASN A 117 -9.82 0.25 17.25
N LYS A 118 -11.02 0.83 17.31
CA LYS A 118 -12.05 0.49 18.30
C LYS A 118 -12.45 -0.99 18.32
N ASP A 119 -12.28 -1.68 17.21
CA ASP A 119 -12.62 -3.10 17.05
C ASP A 119 -11.42 -4.04 17.31
N GLY A 120 -10.30 -3.50 17.78
CA GLY A 120 -9.09 -4.26 18.08
C GLY A 120 -8.22 -4.57 16.85
N ILE A 121 -8.43 -3.90 15.70
CA ILE A 121 -7.77 -4.19 14.43
C ILE A 121 -6.62 -3.20 14.18
N LYS A 122 -5.45 -3.74 13.85
CA LYS A 122 -4.27 -2.92 13.51
C LYS A 122 -4.32 -2.40 12.10
N SER A 123 -4.72 -3.24 11.13
CA SER A 123 -4.66 -2.94 9.71
C SER A 123 -5.71 -3.73 8.93
N TYR A 124 -6.11 -3.18 7.79
CA TYR A 124 -6.90 -3.90 6.79
C TYR A 124 -6.13 -3.91 5.48
N ARG A 125 -6.16 -5.05 4.77
CA ARG A 125 -5.48 -5.20 3.50
C ARG A 125 -6.34 -5.92 2.47
N ILE A 126 -5.82 -5.99 1.24
CA ILE A 126 -6.28 -6.87 0.16
C ILE A 126 -7.74 -6.59 -0.21
N PRO A 127 -7.99 -5.46 -0.91
CA PRO A 127 -9.33 -5.05 -1.28
C PRO A 127 -9.93 -5.95 -2.36
N ALA A 128 -11.20 -6.33 -2.19
CA ALA A 128 -12.06 -6.89 -3.22
C ALA A 128 -13.34 -6.07 -3.30
N LEU A 129 -13.73 -5.62 -4.49
CA LEU A 129 -14.94 -4.81 -4.70
C LEU A 129 -15.82 -5.46 -5.74
N LEU A 130 -17.01 -5.90 -5.35
CA LEU A 130 -18.00 -6.54 -6.22
C LEU A 130 -19.30 -5.74 -6.20
N LYS A 131 -19.89 -5.51 -7.39
CA LYS A 131 -21.27 -5.06 -7.53
C LYS A 131 -22.14 -6.26 -7.88
N THR A 132 -23.16 -6.52 -7.07
CA THR A 132 -24.11 -7.62 -7.30
C THR A 132 -25.17 -7.23 -8.33
N ASP A 133 -25.88 -8.23 -8.86
CA ASP A 133 -27.01 -8.01 -9.76
C ASP A 133 -28.15 -7.18 -9.13
N LYS A 134 -28.22 -7.15 -7.80
CA LYS A 134 -29.16 -6.28 -7.07
C LYS A 134 -28.67 -4.84 -6.95
N GLY A 135 -27.44 -4.55 -7.39
CA GLY A 135 -26.81 -3.24 -7.27
C GLY A 135 -26.09 -2.99 -5.95
N THR A 136 -26.05 -3.97 -5.05
CA THR A 136 -25.28 -3.88 -3.80
C THR A 136 -23.78 -3.90 -4.10
N LEU A 137 -23.02 -2.98 -3.51
CA LEU A 137 -21.56 -3.06 -3.50
C LEU A 137 -21.11 -3.85 -2.28
N ILE A 138 -20.23 -4.81 -2.51
CA ILE A 138 -19.57 -5.60 -1.45
C ILE A 138 -18.09 -5.27 -1.48
N ALA A 139 -17.60 -4.67 -0.39
CA ALA A 139 -16.19 -4.43 -0.15
C ALA A 139 -15.63 -5.53 0.75
N GLY A 140 -14.68 -6.31 0.26
CA GLY A 140 -13.99 -7.36 0.99
C GLY A 140 -12.60 -6.95 1.44
N ALA A 141 -12.12 -7.52 2.54
CA ALA A 141 -10.83 -7.24 3.13
C ALA A 141 -10.27 -8.39 3.97
N ASP A 142 -8.94 -8.44 4.07
CA ASP A 142 -8.25 -9.09 5.18
C ASP A 142 -8.39 -8.22 6.43
N GLU A 143 -8.88 -8.78 7.52
CA GLU A 143 -8.87 -8.15 8.84
C GLU A 143 -7.62 -8.61 9.60
N ARG A 144 -6.60 -7.75 9.68
CA ARG A 144 -5.30 -8.04 10.29
C ARG A 144 -5.23 -7.42 11.68
N ARG A 145 -5.36 -8.25 12.71
CA ARG A 145 -5.58 -7.78 14.09
C ARG A 145 -4.32 -7.30 14.77
N LEU A 146 -3.19 -8.00 14.60
CA LEU A 146 -1.98 -7.76 15.37
C LEU A 146 -0.97 -6.86 14.64
N HIS A 147 -0.83 -7.03 13.34
CA HIS A 147 0.14 -6.32 12.49
C HIS A 147 -0.29 -6.41 11.02
N SER A 148 0.40 -5.71 10.13
CA SER A 148 0.10 -5.67 8.68
C SER A 148 0.73 -6.80 7.85
N SER A 149 1.53 -7.67 8.46
CA SER A 149 2.21 -8.79 7.77
C SER A 149 1.22 -9.84 7.26
N ASP A 150 1.67 -10.66 6.30
CA ASP A 150 0.87 -11.70 5.63
C ASP A 150 0.81 -13.01 6.45
N TRP A 151 0.81 -12.90 7.76
CA TRP A 151 0.72 -13.98 8.73
C TRP A 151 0.24 -13.43 10.08
N GLY A 152 -0.11 -14.30 11.00
CA GLY A 152 -0.63 -13.95 12.32
C GLY A 152 -2.14 -14.14 12.37
N ASP A 153 -2.84 -13.26 13.05
CA ASP A 153 -4.29 -13.33 13.25
C ASP A 153 -5.01 -12.55 12.13
N ILE A 154 -5.44 -13.26 11.09
CA ILE A 154 -6.09 -12.69 9.92
C ILE A 154 -7.40 -13.43 9.63
N GLY A 155 -8.49 -12.69 9.45
CA GLY A 155 -9.80 -13.19 9.06
C GLY A 155 -10.34 -12.50 7.82
N MET A 156 -11.35 -13.11 7.17
CA MET A 156 -12.04 -12.58 5.99
C MET A 156 -13.28 -11.80 6.40
N VAL A 157 -13.37 -10.54 5.98
CA VAL A 157 -14.49 -9.65 6.32
C VAL A 157 -15.01 -8.92 5.09
N ILE A 158 -16.28 -8.51 5.15
CA ILE A 158 -16.90 -7.65 4.15
C ILE A 158 -17.71 -6.51 4.80
N ARG A 159 -17.97 -5.46 4.01
CA ARG A 159 -19.02 -4.47 4.24
C ARG A 159 -19.88 -4.34 2.98
N ARG A 160 -21.13 -3.97 3.16
CA ARG A 160 -22.12 -3.82 2.07
C ARG A 160 -22.58 -2.37 1.97
N SER A 161 -22.81 -1.91 0.74
CA SER A 161 -23.46 -0.63 0.44
C SER A 161 -24.62 -0.88 -0.52
N GLU A 162 -25.80 -0.40 -0.16
CA GLU A 162 -27.02 -0.51 -0.98
C GLU A 162 -27.37 0.79 -1.71
N ASP A 163 -26.53 1.83 -1.56
CA ASP A 163 -26.73 3.18 -2.09
C ASP A 163 -25.58 3.66 -3.01
N ASN A 164 -24.96 2.71 -3.72
CA ASN A 164 -23.87 2.95 -4.65
C ASN A 164 -22.63 3.59 -3.99
N GLY A 165 -22.27 3.11 -2.79
CA GLY A 165 -21.05 3.51 -2.09
C GLY A 165 -21.15 4.80 -1.29
N LYS A 166 -22.35 5.37 -1.09
CA LYS A 166 -22.53 6.55 -0.24
C LYS A 166 -22.44 6.21 1.23
N THR A 167 -23.07 5.11 1.64
CA THR A 167 -23.00 4.59 3.01
C THR A 167 -22.65 3.10 2.99
N TRP A 168 -22.02 2.64 4.07
CA TRP A 168 -21.57 1.27 4.22
C TRP A 168 -22.07 0.68 5.54
N GLY A 169 -22.65 -0.51 5.45
CA GLY A 169 -23.21 -1.24 6.61
C GLY A 169 -22.14 -1.80 7.54
N ASP A 170 -22.61 -2.54 8.52
CA ASP A 170 -21.75 -3.20 9.50
C ASP A 170 -20.83 -4.22 8.85
N ARG A 171 -19.72 -4.51 9.54
CA ARG A 171 -18.77 -5.53 9.14
C ARG A 171 -19.37 -6.93 9.34
N VAL A 172 -19.32 -7.74 8.30
CA VAL A 172 -19.68 -9.16 8.32
C VAL A 172 -18.41 -9.98 8.22
N THR A 173 -18.17 -10.87 9.18
CA THR A 173 -17.04 -11.82 9.15
C THR A 173 -17.46 -13.07 8.40
N ILE A 174 -16.73 -13.41 7.32
CA ILE A 174 -16.95 -14.64 6.55
C ILE A 174 -16.36 -15.83 7.30
N THR A 175 -15.08 -15.75 7.64
CA THR A 175 -14.34 -16.81 8.34
C THR A 175 -13.26 -16.21 9.23
N ASN A 176 -13.16 -16.73 10.45
CA ASN A 176 -12.08 -16.43 11.39
C ASN A 176 -11.86 -17.58 12.36
N LEU A 177 -10.72 -18.24 12.30
CA LEU A 177 -10.38 -19.39 13.14
C LEU A 177 -9.78 -19.00 14.51
N ARG A 178 -9.57 -17.72 14.75
CA ARG A 178 -8.91 -17.20 15.96
C ARG A 178 -9.65 -17.54 17.26
N ASP A 179 -10.96 -17.48 17.24
CA ASP A 179 -11.80 -17.55 18.45
C ASP A 179 -12.02 -18.98 18.96
N ASN A 180 -11.23 -19.95 18.47
CA ASN A 180 -11.24 -21.29 19.01
C ASN A 180 -10.74 -21.27 20.47
N PRO A 181 -11.54 -21.70 21.44
CA PRO A 181 -11.25 -21.52 22.88
C PRO A 181 -10.04 -22.32 23.36
N LYS A 182 -9.57 -23.32 22.59
CA LYS A 182 -8.39 -24.12 22.91
C LYS A 182 -7.27 -23.99 21.89
N ALA A 183 -7.35 -22.96 21.06
CA ALA A 183 -6.30 -22.62 20.12
C ALA A 183 -5.05 -22.08 20.85
N SER A 184 -3.94 -22.05 20.16
CA SER A 184 -2.73 -21.38 20.63
C SER A 184 -2.92 -19.87 20.72
N ASP A 185 -2.02 -19.21 21.44
CA ASP A 185 -2.02 -17.75 21.51
C ASP A 185 -1.85 -17.17 20.10
N PRO A 186 -2.81 -16.39 19.60
CA PRO A 186 -2.76 -15.80 18.27
C PRO A 186 -1.64 -14.79 18.10
N SER A 187 -1.01 -14.29 19.17
CA SER A 187 0.16 -13.41 19.10
C SER A 187 1.42 -14.13 18.63
N ILE A 188 1.48 -15.44 18.77
CA ILE A 188 2.63 -16.27 18.37
C ILE A 188 2.49 -16.69 16.90
N GLY A 189 1.29 -16.90 16.45
CA GLY A 189 0.90 -17.34 15.13
C GLY A 189 -0.47 -17.98 15.20
N SER A 190 -1.27 -17.82 14.17
CA SER A 190 -2.61 -18.37 14.05
C SER A 190 -2.78 -19.04 12.71
N PRO A 191 -3.79 -19.91 12.54
CA PRO A 191 -4.27 -20.22 11.21
C PRO A 191 -4.74 -18.94 10.53
N VAL A 192 -4.45 -18.80 9.26
CA VAL A 192 -4.62 -17.57 8.49
C VAL A 192 -5.64 -17.81 7.39
N ASN A 193 -6.66 -16.96 7.31
CA ASN A 193 -7.45 -16.80 6.11
C ASN A 193 -7.02 -15.47 5.48
N ILE A 194 -6.51 -15.49 4.26
CA ILE A 194 -5.83 -14.37 3.63
C ILE A 194 -6.15 -14.32 2.14
N ASP A 195 -6.08 -13.12 1.57
CA ASP A 195 -6.32 -12.85 0.17
C ASP A 195 -7.71 -13.33 -0.29
N MET A 196 -8.52 -12.44 -0.83
CA MET A 196 -9.91 -12.73 -1.19
C MET A 196 -10.16 -12.45 -2.67
N VAL A 197 -10.88 -13.35 -3.32
CA VAL A 197 -11.54 -13.11 -4.60
C VAL A 197 -13.05 -13.20 -4.41
N LEU A 198 -13.77 -12.17 -4.85
CA LEU A 198 -15.23 -12.16 -4.92
C LEU A 198 -15.69 -12.35 -6.36
N VAL A 199 -16.73 -13.14 -6.57
CA VAL A 199 -17.41 -13.27 -7.87
C VAL A 199 -18.88 -13.66 -7.65
N GLN A 200 -19.78 -13.12 -8.46
CA GLN A 200 -21.19 -13.54 -8.48
C GLN A 200 -21.46 -14.35 -9.74
N ASP A 201 -22.09 -15.51 -9.56
CA ASP A 201 -22.69 -16.27 -10.66
C ASP A 201 -24.01 -15.58 -11.09
N PRO A 202 -24.11 -15.05 -12.30
CA PRO A 202 -25.31 -14.32 -12.75
C PRO A 202 -26.55 -15.21 -12.91
N GLU A 203 -26.37 -16.53 -13.02
CA GLU A 203 -27.48 -17.47 -13.17
C GLU A 203 -28.09 -17.84 -11.81
N THR A 204 -27.29 -18.32 -10.87
CA THR A 204 -27.74 -18.74 -9.54
C THR A 204 -27.88 -17.58 -8.56
N LYS A 205 -27.31 -16.42 -8.86
CA LYS A 205 -27.15 -15.23 -7.99
C LYS A 205 -26.24 -15.45 -6.80
N ARG A 206 -25.66 -16.63 -6.65
CA ARG A 206 -24.72 -16.98 -5.62
C ARG A 206 -23.46 -16.16 -5.72
N ILE A 207 -23.00 -15.62 -4.61
CA ILE A 207 -21.73 -14.91 -4.49
C ILE A 207 -20.72 -15.86 -3.86
N PHE A 208 -19.58 -16.03 -4.50
CA PHE A 208 -18.47 -16.82 -3.98
C PHE A 208 -17.39 -15.90 -3.41
N SER A 209 -16.83 -16.29 -2.27
CA SER A 209 -15.58 -15.77 -1.72
C SER A 209 -14.58 -16.92 -1.68
N ILE A 210 -13.51 -16.80 -2.45
CA ILE A 210 -12.41 -17.79 -2.50
C ILE A 210 -11.17 -17.12 -1.92
N TYR A 211 -10.49 -17.79 -1.00
CA TYR A 211 -9.36 -17.23 -0.25
C TYR A 211 -8.36 -18.31 0.16
N ASP A 212 -7.15 -17.88 0.45
CA ASP A 212 -6.08 -18.76 0.91
C ASP A 212 -6.25 -19.08 2.39
N MET A 213 -5.93 -20.31 2.77
CA MET A 213 -5.83 -20.73 4.15
C MET A 213 -4.46 -21.35 4.41
N PHE A 214 -3.82 -20.90 5.48
CA PHE A 214 -2.61 -21.52 6.00
C PHE A 214 -2.83 -21.98 7.44
N PRO A 215 -2.35 -23.17 7.81
CA PRO A 215 -2.26 -23.53 9.22
C PRO A 215 -1.32 -22.58 9.97
N GLU A 216 -1.32 -22.68 11.29
CA GLU A 216 -0.49 -21.85 12.16
C GLU A 216 0.97 -21.74 11.65
N GLY A 217 1.49 -20.51 11.60
CA GLY A 217 2.83 -20.22 11.13
C GLY A 217 2.92 -18.89 10.40
N LYS A 218 3.94 -18.72 9.57
CA LYS A 218 4.20 -17.49 8.80
C LYS A 218 3.64 -17.53 7.38
N GLY A 219 2.51 -18.23 7.15
CA GLY A 219 1.87 -18.31 5.85
C GLY A 219 2.84 -18.83 4.77
N ILE A 220 2.78 -18.24 3.59
CA ILE A 220 3.63 -18.61 2.45
C ILE A 220 5.15 -18.54 2.78
N PHE A 221 5.56 -17.61 3.64
CA PHE A 221 6.96 -17.43 4.05
C PHE A 221 7.46 -18.50 5.04
N GLY A 222 6.54 -19.19 5.71
CA GLY A 222 6.84 -20.24 6.68
C GLY A 222 6.73 -21.65 6.15
N MET A 223 6.42 -21.83 4.86
CA MET A 223 6.25 -23.15 4.25
C MET A 223 7.56 -23.94 4.25
N SER A 224 7.48 -25.20 4.68
CA SER A 224 8.62 -26.13 4.70
C SER A 224 9.23 -26.30 3.31
N SER A 225 10.55 -26.52 3.27
CA SER A 225 11.24 -26.95 2.04
C SER A 225 10.81 -28.35 1.60
N GLN A 226 10.37 -29.18 2.54
CA GLN A 226 9.78 -30.50 2.27
C GLN A 226 8.26 -30.39 2.30
N LYS A 227 7.64 -30.78 1.20
CA LYS A 227 6.18 -30.85 1.09
C LYS A 227 5.68 -32.04 1.91
N GLU A 228 4.69 -31.81 2.78
CA GLU A 228 3.91 -32.86 3.44
C GLU A 228 2.69 -33.17 2.57
N GLU A 229 2.29 -34.45 2.49
CA GLU A 229 1.04 -34.82 1.82
C GLU A 229 -0.15 -34.32 2.63
N ALA A 230 -1.05 -33.58 2.00
CA ALA A 230 -2.24 -33.04 2.65
C ALA A 230 -3.46 -33.96 2.51
N TYR A 231 -3.48 -34.81 1.47
CA TYR A 231 -4.63 -35.65 1.15
C TYR A 231 -4.21 -37.06 0.77
N LYS A 232 -5.11 -37.99 1.04
CA LYS A 232 -5.01 -39.42 0.64
C LYS A 232 -6.25 -39.84 -0.11
N LYS A 233 -6.08 -40.49 -1.26
CA LYS A 233 -7.19 -41.06 -2.03
C LYS A 233 -7.41 -42.53 -1.57
N ILE A 234 -8.65 -42.84 -1.18
CA ILE A 234 -9.05 -44.17 -0.70
C ILE A 234 -10.41 -44.47 -1.32
N ASP A 235 -10.54 -45.57 -2.03
CA ASP A 235 -11.78 -46.02 -2.69
C ASP A 235 -12.46 -44.92 -3.53
N GLY A 236 -11.65 -44.17 -4.26
CA GLY A 236 -12.12 -43.08 -5.15
C GLY A 236 -12.43 -41.75 -4.44
N LYS A 237 -12.45 -41.71 -3.12
CA LYS A 237 -12.69 -40.49 -2.31
C LYS A 237 -11.38 -39.91 -1.79
N THR A 238 -11.29 -38.59 -1.71
CA THR A 238 -10.12 -37.86 -1.20
C THR A 238 -10.37 -37.43 0.23
N TYR A 239 -9.46 -37.78 1.13
CA TYR A 239 -9.55 -37.49 2.56
C TYR A 239 -8.36 -36.66 3.03
N GLN A 240 -8.59 -35.71 3.90
CA GLN A 240 -7.52 -34.92 4.52
C GLN A 240 -6.69 -35.79 5.48
N ILE A 241 -5.36 -35.64 5.34
CA ILE A 241 -4.39 -36.34 6.21
C ILE A 241 -4.22 -35.57 7.53
N LEU A 242 -4.11 -36.34 8.60
CA LEU A 242 -3.66 -35.86 9.91
C LEU A 242 -2.35 -36.51 10.31
N TYR A 243 -1.45 -35.69 10.81
CA TYR A 243 -0.18 -36.10 11.37
C TYR A 243 -0.26 -36.12 12.90
N ARG A 244 0.34 -37.13 13.51
CA ARG A 244 0.50 -37.24 14.95
C ARG A 244 1.96 -37.22 15.31
N GLU A 245 2.38 -36.39 16.27
CA GLU A 245 3.79 -36.28 16.65
C GLU A 245 4.30 -37.61 17.19
N GLY A 246 5.51 -38.00 16.72
CA GLY A 246 6.18 -39.25 17.13
C GLY A 246 5.67 -40.52 16.44
N GLU A 247 4.64 -40.42 15.59
CA GLU A 247 4.12 -41.59 14.86
C GLU A 247 4.45 -41.50 13.36
N LYS A 248 4.79 -42.66 12.79
CA LYS A 248 4.95 -42.84 11.36
C LYS A 248 3.63 -43.37 10.81
N GLY A 249 2.98 -42.60 10.00
CA GLY A 249 1.74 -43.00 9.33
C GLY A 249 0.73 -41.86 9.24
N ALA A 250 -0.05 -41.90 8.18
CA ALA A 250 -1.05 -40.88 7.88
C ALA A 250 -2.42 -41.32 8.41
N TYR A 251 -2.91 -40.65 9.42
CA TYR A 251 -4.31 -40.70 9.82
C TYR A 251 -5.17 -39.95 8.79
N THR A 252 -6.46 -40.23 8.71
CA THR A 252 -7.37 -39.55 7.77
C THR A 252 -8.64 -39.14 8.47
N ILE A 253 -9.19 -37.98 8.05
CA ILE A 253 -10.53 -37.53 8.45
C ILE A 253 -11.51 -38.13 7.45
N ARG A 254 -12.46 -38.92 7.95
CA ARG A 254 -13.50 -39.53 7.13
C ARG A 254 -14.82 -38.74 7.26
N GLU A 255 -15.86 -39.29 6.66
CA GLU A 255 -17.21 -38.75 6.77
C GLU A 255 -17.59 -38.54 8.25
N ASN A 256 -18.38 -37.54 8.53
CA ASN A 256 -18.75 -37.11 9.89
C ASN A 256 -17.58 -36.71 10.80
N GLY A 257 -16.38 -36.47 10.22
CA GLY A 257 -15.22 -36.04 10.97
C GLY A 257 -14.49 -37.13 11.76
N THR A 258 -14.90 -38.39 11.69
CA THR A 258 -14.22 -39.49 12.38
C THR A 258 -12.77 -39.64 11.87
N VAL A 259 -11.83 -39.75 12.82
CA VAL A 259 -10.41 -39.95 12.51
C VAL A 259 -10.16 -41.47 12.42
N TYR A 260 -9.49 -41.87 11.33
CA TYR A 260 -9.08 -43.25 11.04
C TYR A 260 -7.59 -43.42 11.13
N THR A 261 -7.14 -44.53 11.68
CA THR A 261 -5.74 -44.93 11.74
C THR A 261 -5.15 -45.17 10.35
N PRO A 262 -3.79 -45.24 10.22
CA PRO A 262 -3.15 -45.59 8.95
C PRO A 262 -3.56 -46.93 8.34
N ASP A 263 -3.96 -47.88 9.18
CA ASP A 263 -4.44 -49.22 8.77
C ASP A 263 -5.97 -49.25 8.55
N GLY A 264 -6.65 -48.09 8.59
CA GLY A 264 -8.02 -47.96 8.17
C GLY A 264 -9.08 -48.29 9.28
N LYS A 265 -8.70 -48.27 10.55
CA LYS A 265 -9.62 -48.47 11.67
C LYS A 265 -10.16 -47.14 12.23
N ALA A 266 -11.43 -47.05 12.50
CA ALA A 266 -12.01 -45.90 13.19
C ALA A 266 -11.45 -45.75 14.60
N THR A 267 -11.21 -44.50 15.00
CA THR A 267 -10.79 -44.14 16.36
C THR A 267 -11.92 -43.47 17.13
N ASP A 268 -11.69 -43.17 18.39
CA ASP A 268 -12.61 -42.37 19.25
C ASP A 268 -12.37 -40.83 19.06
N TYR A 269 -11.54 -40.42 18.10
CA TYR A 269 -11.31 -39.02 17.78
C TYR A 269 -12.24 -38.55 16.64
N ARG A 270 -12.71 -37.32 16.78
CA ARG A 270 -13.59 -36.66 15.80
C ARG A 270 -13.19 -35.22 15.61
N VAL A 271 -13.05 -34.80 14.34
CA VAL A 271 -12.82 -33.42 13.91
C VAL A 271 -14.14 -32.77 13.54
N VAL A 272 -14.36 -31.51 13.92
CA VAL A 272 -15.50 -30.71 13.45
C VAL A 272 -15.26 -30.33 12.00
N VAL A 273 -15.96 -30.98 11.08
CA VAL A 273 -15.95 -30.70 9.63
C VAL A 273 -17.08 -29.77 9.23
N ASP A 274 -18.21 -29.80 9.94
CA ASP A 274 -19.37 -28.93 9.78
C ASP A 274 -19.45 -27.95 10.98
N PRO A 275 -18.75 -26.80 10.89
CA PRO A 275 -18.69 -25.85 11.99
C PRO A 275 -19.99 -25.09 12.17
N VAL A 276 -20.32 -24.70 13.42
CA VAL A 276 -21.57 -24.01 13.78
C VAL A 276 -21.35 -22.72 14.58
N LYS A 277 -20.14 -22.49 15.11
CA LYS A 277 -19.86 -21.27 15.88
C LYS A 277 -19.75 -20.04 14.96
N PRO A 278 -19.95 -18.83 15.51
CA PRO A 278 -19.77 -17.59 14.75
C PRO A 278 -18.43 -17.55 14.02
N ALA A 279 -18.43 -17.02 12.79
CA ALA A 279 -17.26 -16.97 11.89
C ALA A 279 -16.60 -18.35 11.64
N TYR A 280 -17.34 -19.43 11.95
CA TYR A 280 -16.89 -20.82 11.80
C TYR A 280 -15.60 -21.15 12.55
N SER A 281 -15.43 -20.52 13.71
CA SER A 281 -14.22 -20.61 14.55
C SER A 281 -13.97 -22.01 15.14
N ASP A 282 -14.98 -22.89 15.16
CA ASP A 282 -14.88 -24.29 15.57
C ASP A 282 -14.49 -25.27 14.46
N LYS A 283 -14.28 -24.80 13.22
CA LYS A 283 -13.79 -25.66 12.14
C LYS A 283 -12.41 -26.24 12.52
N GLY A 284 -12.30 -27.57 12.43
CA GLY A 284 -11.07 -28.27 12.78
C GLY A 284 -10.91 -28.55 14.29
N ASP A 285 -11.88 -28.23 15.13
CA ASP A 285 -11.86 -28.63 16.54
C ASP A 285 -11.82 -30.15 16.65
N LEU A 286 -10.89 -30.67 17.47
CA LEU A 286 -10.66 -32.09 17.69
C LEU A 286 -11.24 -32.52 19.04
N TYR A 287 -12.06 -33.54 19.00
CA TYR A 287 -12.66 -34.17 20.18
C TYR A 287 -12.17 -35.59 20.35
N LYS A 288 -12.06 -36.03 21.61
CA LYS A 288 -12.02 -37.43 22.01
C LYS A 288 -13.25 -37.70 22.88
N GLY A 289 -14.20 -38.48 22.38
CA GLY A 289 -15.54 -38.52 22.96
C GLY A 289 -16.15 -37.13 23.02
N ASN A 290 -16.49 -36.64 24.22
CA ASN A 290 -17.01 -35.27 24.44
C ASN A 290 -15.95 -34.24 24.85
N GLN A 291 -14.70 -34.64 24.98
CA GLN A 291 -13.61 -33.76 25.40
C GLN A 291 -12.99 -33.04 24.22
N LEU A 292 -13.06 -31.69 24.19
CA LEU A 292 -12.31 -30.87 23.25
C LEU A 292 -10.81 -30.89 23.61
N LEU A 293 -9.97 -31.32 22.67
CA LEU A 293 -8.53 -31.44 22.86
C LEU A 293 -7.74 -30.27 22.27
N GLY A 294 -8.29 -29.58 21.27
CA GLY A 294 -7.63 -28.50 20.55
C GLY A 294 -8.15 -28.41 19.11
N ASN A 295 -7.35 -27.83 18.22
CA ASN A 295 -7.73 -27.64 16.83
C ASN A 295 -6.60 -28.08 15.89
N ILE A 296 -6.93 -28.79 14.83
CA ILE A 296 -5.96 -29.41 13.91
C ILE A 296 -5.20 -28.40 13.04
N TYR A 297 -5.68 -27.16 12.92
CA TYR A 297 -5.03 -26.10 12.15
C TYR A 297 -3.90 -25.40 12.91
N PHE A 298 -3.81 -25.59 14.24
CA PHE A 298 -2.69 -25.13 15.06
C PHE A 298 -1.57 -26.16 15.05
N THR A 299 -0.58 -25.97 14.19
CA THR A 299 0.41 -26.98 13.84
C THR A 299 1.70 -26.91 14.65
N THR A 300 1.96 -25.82 15.34
CA THR A 300 3.13 -25.61 16.19
C THR A 300 2.80 -25.69 17.68
N ASN A 301 1.59 -25.37 18.06
CA ASN A 301 1.14 -25.48 19.42
C ASN A 301 0.60 -26.91 19.71
N LYS A 302 1.19 -27.54 20.71
CA LYS A 302 0.92 -28.94 21.07
C LYS A 302 -0.39 -29.19 21.83
N THR A 303 -1.40 -28.31 21.70
CA THR A 303 -2.69 -28.51 22.36
C THR A 303 -3.50 -29.65 21.72
N SER A 304 -3.33 -29.87 20.42
CA SER A 304 -3.98 -30.96 19.68
C SER A 304 -2.98 -32.09 19.44
N PRO A 305 -3.33 -33.36 19.69
CA PRO A 305 -2.51 -34.51 19.33
C PRO A 305 -2.38 -34.73 17.82
N PHE A 306 -3.24 -34.10 17.02
CA PHE A 306 -3.21 -34.16 15.57
C PHE A 306 -3.12 -32.78 14.95
N ARG A 307 -2.45 -32.69 13.79
CA ARG A 307 -2.39 -31.52 12.94
C ARG A 307 -2.55 -31.90 11.46
N ILE A 308 -2.97 -30.96 10.66
CA ILE A 308 -2.92 -31.08 9.20
C ILE A 308 -1.50 -30.91 8.67
N ALA A 309 -1.29 -31.17 7.39
CA ALA A 309 -0.03 -30.85 6.69
C ALA A 309 0.25 -29.34 6.75
N LYS A 310 1.54 -28.98 6.90
CA LYS A 310 2.02 -27.59 6.77
C LYS A 310 2.08 -27.19 5.30
N ASP A 311 0.93 -26.96 4.70
CA ASP A 311 0.74 -26.65 3.28
C ASP A 311 -0.13 -25.42 3.11
N SER A 312 -0.35 -24.94 1.88
CA SER A 312 -1.34 -23.95 1.52
C SER A 312 -2.63 -24.62 1.06
N TYR A 313 -3.74 -24.07 1.47
CA TYR A 313 -5.08 -24.56 1.16
C TYR A 313 -5.87 -23.44 0.47
N LEU A 314 -6.79 -23.81 -0.40
CA LEU A 314 -7.73 -22.90 -1.04
C LEU A 314 -9.15 -23.21 -0.53
N TRP A 315 -9.72 -22.24 0.15
CA TRP A 315 -11.05 -22.35 0.73
C TRP A 315 -12.07 -21.50 0.00
N MET A 316 -13.31 -21.91 0.03
CA MET A 316 -14.44 -21.24 -0.60
C MET A 316 -15.60 -21.13 0.40
N SER A 317 -16.15 -19.93 0.54
CA SER A 317 -17.45 -19.67 1.15
C SER A 317 -18.38 -19.03 0.12
N TYR A 318 -19.70 -19.16 0.32
CA TYR A 318 -20.67 -18.54 -0.57
C TYR A 318 -21.82 -17.88 0.19
N SER A 319 -22.49 -16.95 -0.48
CA SER A 319 -23.69 -16.27 0.00
C SER A 319 -24.81 -16.38 -1.03
N ASP A 320 -26.01 -16.75 -0.58
CA ASP A 320 -27.24 -16.82 -1.40
C ASP A 320 -28.20 -15.66 -1.08
N ASP A 321 -27.82 -14.75 -0.18
CA ASP A 321 -28.64 -13.66 0.32
C ASP A 321 -27.99 -12.27 0.12
N ASP A 322 -27.25 -12.13 -0.97
CA ASP A 322 -26.61 -10.86 -1.36
C ASP A 322 -25.52 -10.40 -0.38
N GLY A 323 -24.76 -11.34 0.19
CA GLY A 323 -23.65 -11.09 1.09
C GLY A 323 -24.02 -10.82 2.56
N LYS A 324 -25.29 -11.03 2.95
CA LYS A 324 -25.72 -10.83 4.35
C LYS A 324 -25.20 -11.95 5.25
N THR A 325 -25.30 -13.19 4.78
CA THR A 325 -24.77 -14.38 5.46
C THR A 325 -23.91 -15.21 4.51
N TRP A 326 -23.00 -15.97 5.08
CA TRP A 326 -22.04 -16.77 4.32
C TRP A 326 -22.04 -18.22 4.82
N SER A 327 -21.81 -19.16 3.89
CA SER A 327 -21.68 -20.58 4.21
C SER A 327 -20.40 -20.87 4.99
N ALA A 328 -20.38 -22.00 5.67
CA ALA A 328 -19.13 -22.56 6.19
C ALA A 328 -18.11 -22.77 5.08
N PRO A 329 -16.79 -22.57 5.38
CA PRO A 329 -15.75 -22.74 4.39
C PRO A 329 -15.62 -24.20 3.94
N GLN A 330 -15.51 -24.35 2.62
CA GLN A 330 -15.29 -25.62 1.93
C GLN A 330 -13.86 -25.64 1.38
N ASP A 331 -13.17 -26.74 1.57
CA ASP A 331 -11.82 -26.93 1.04
C ASP A 331 -11.89 -27.42 -0.41
N ILE A 332 -11.49 -26.57 -1.34
CA ILE A 332 -11.44 -26.90 -2.78
C ILE A 332 -10.03 -27.28 -3.27
N THR A 333 -9.05 -27.27 -2.38
CA THR A 333 -7.65 -27.60 -2.68
C THR A 333 -7.49 -28.91 -3.46
N PRO A 334 -8.15 -30.04 -3.06
CA PRO A 334 -7.97 -31.32 -3.75
C PRO A 334 -8.42 -31.33 -5.21
N MET A 335 -9.29 -30.37 -5.60
CA MET A 335 -9.80 -30.28 -6.97
C MET A 335 -8.80 -29.57 -7.90
N VAL A 336 -7.95 -28.67 -7.37
CA VAL A 336 -7.20 -27.69 -8.19
C VAL A 336 -5.68 -27.70 -7.95
N LYS A 337 -5.20 -28.21 -6.83
CA LYS A 337 -3.78 -28.18 -6.48
C LYS A 337 -3.10 -29.50 -6.83
N ALA A 338 -2.20 -29.48 -7.81
CA ALA A 338 -1.39 -30.63 -8.17
C ALA A 338 -0.25 -30.87 -7.18
N ASP A 339 0.26 -32.09 -7.11
CA ASP A 339 1.28 -32.53 -6.15
C ASP A 339 2.60 -31.74 -6.23
N TRP A 340 2.99 -31.28 -7.42
CA TRP A 340 4.20 -30.47 -7.59
C TRP A 340 4.03 -29.02 -7.10
N MET A 341 2.81 -28.54 -6.93
CA MET A 341 2.54 -27.17 -6.49
C MET A 341 2.86 -27.05 -5.00
N LYS A 342 3.92 -26.31 -4.67
CA LYS A 342 4.24 -25.96 -3.29
C LYS A 342 3.22 -25.01 -2.70
N PHE A 343 2.78 -24.06 -3.52
CA PHE A 343 1.73 -23.10 -3.21
C PHE A 343 0.78 -22.99 -4.39
N LEU A 344 -0.49 -22.84 -4.09
CA LEU A 344 -1.54 -22.37 -4.98
C LEU A 344 -2.40 -21.40 -4.16
N GLY A 345 -2.52 -20.17 -4.61
CA GLY A 345 -3.33 -19.13 -3.98
C GLY A 345 -3.90 -18.16 -4.97
N VAL A 346 -4.82 -17.31 -4.51
CA VAL A 346 -5.58 -16.40 -5.39
C VAL A 346 -4.76 -15.18 -5.80
N GLY A 347 -5.07 -14.64 -6.99
CA GLY A 347 -4.80 -13.26 -7.36
C GLY A 347 -5.96 -12.42 -6.83
N PRO A 348 -5.78 -11.70 -5.69
CA PRO A 348 -6.90 -11.14 -4.95
C PRO A 348 -7.63 -10.03 -5.70
N GLY A 349 -8.90 -9.84 -5.39
CA GLY A 349 -9.80 -8.87 -6.00
C GLY A 349 -11.10 -9.50 -6.46
N THR A 350 -11.32 -9.60 -7.77
CA THR A 350 -12.54 -10.20 -8.34
C THR A 350 -12.24 -11.24 -9.41
N GLY A 351 -13.08 -12.29 -9.42
CA GLY A 351 -13.21 -13.20 -10.54
C GLY A 351 -14.23 -12.69 -11.56
N ILE A 352 -14.41 -13.42 -12.66
CA ILE A 352 -15.42 -13.13 -13.66
C ILE A 352 -16.23 -14.37 -14.02
N VAL A 353 -17.39 -14.14 -14.65
CA VAL A 353 -18.14 -15.18 -15.33
C VAL A 353 -18.15 -14.87 -16.83
N LEU A 354 -17.80 -15.86 -17.66
CA LEU A 354 -17.73 -15.67 -19.11
C LEU A 354 -19.11 -15.36 -19.68
N ARG A 355 -19.20 -14.23 -20.40
CA ARG A 355 -20.45 -13.67 -20.91
C ARG A 355 -20.85 -14.27 -22.27
N ASN A 356 -19.88 -14.76 -23.03
CA ASN A 356 -20.06 -15.25 -24.41
C ASN A 356 -19.07 -16.38 -24.74
N GLY A 357 -19.14 -16.84 -25.95
CA GLY A 357 -18.29 -17.93 -26.48
C GLY A 357 -18.73 -19.33 -26.01
N PRO A 358 -17.94 -20.37 -26.34
CA PRO A 358 -18.30 -21.78 -26.09
C PRO A 358 -18.34 -22.11 -24.57
N HIS A 359 -17.73 -21.31 -23.75
CA HIS A 359 -17.67 -21.49 -22.29
C HIS A 359 -18.50 -20.44 -21.52
N LYS A 360 -19.55 -19.89 -22.17
CA LYS A 360 -20.48 -18.95 -21.50
C LYS A 360 -21.01 -19.56 -20.20
N GLY A 361 -20.98 -18.79 -19.09
CA GLY A 361 -21.37 -19.23 -17.76
C GLY A 361 -20.22 -19.81 -16.92
N ARG A 362 -19.04 -20.06 -17.51
CA ARG A 362 -17.85 -20.49 -16.78
C ARG A 362 -17.41 -19.40 -15.78
N ILE A 363 -17.20 -19.76 -14.54
CA ILE A 363 -16.61 -18.91 -13.51
C ILE A 363 -15.08 -19.02 -13.61
N LEU A 364 -14.37 -17.89 -13.69
CA LEU A 364 -12.90 -17.83 -13.67
C LEU A 364 -12.39 -17.10 -12.44
N ILE A 365 -11.44 -17.70 -11.75
CA ILE A 365 -10.75 -17.12 -10.59
C ILE A 365 -9.26 -17.03 -10.91
N PRO A 366 -8.65 -15.84 -10.89
CA PRO A 366 -7.20 -15.72 -11.07
C PRO A 366 -6.48 -16.29 -9.85
N VAL A 367 -5.47 -17.11 -10.11
CA VAL A 367 -4.62 -17.72 -9.08
C VAL A 367 -3.17 -17.75 -9.56
N TYR A 368 -2.23 -18.05 -8.66
CA TYR A 368 -0.84 -18.29 -9.03
C TYR A 368 -0.25 -19.44 -8.20
N THR A 369 0.81 -20.02 -8.73
CA THR A 369 1.47 -21.18 -8.13
C THR A 369 2.95 -20.96 -7.94
N THR A 370 3.55 -21.68 -6.97
CA THR A 370 4.98 -21.88 -6.88
C THR A 370 5.31 -23.37 -6.92
N ASN A 371 6.56 -23.71 -7.20
CA ASN A 371 7.04 -25.09 -7.24
C ASN A 371 8.05 -25.37 -6.12
N ASN A 372 8.49 -26.62 -5.99
CA ASN A 372 9.46 -27.06 -4.98
C ASN A 372 10.92 -26.75 -5.36
N VAL A 373 11.20 -26.26 -6.58
CA VAL A 373 12.56 -25.99 -7.06
C VAL A 373 13.09 -24.68 -6.49
N SER A 374 12.33 -23.60 -6.58
CA SER A 374 12.78 -22.27 -6.16
C SER A 374 11.77 -21.48 -5.32
N HIS A 375 10.60 -22.03 -5.10
CA HIS A 375 9.50 -21.41 -4.34
C HIS A 375 9.23 -19.98 -4.80
N LEU A 376 9.36 -18.95 -3.94
CA LEU A 376 9.07 -17.55 -4.26
C LEU A 376 10.06 -16.91 -5.23
N ASN A 377 11.22 -17.53 -5.45
CA ASN A 377 12.32 -16.90 -6.16
C ASN A 377 12.52 -17.50 -7.56
N GLY A 378 11.67 -17.12 -8.50
CA GLY A 378 11.78 -17.54 -9.90
C GLY A 378 10.83 -18.65 -10.31
N SER A 379 9.89 -19.08 -9.45
CA SER A 379 8.93 -20.14 -9.76
C SER A 379 7.47 -19.68 -9.82
N GLN A 380 7.19 -18.45 -9.47
CA GLN A 380 5.82 -17.96 -9.43
C GLN A 380 5.23 -17.91 -10.84
N SER A 381 4.01 -18.43 -11.02
CA SER A 381 3.37 -18.51 -12.32
C SER A 381 1.86 -18.33 -12.22
N SER A 382 1.35 -17.30 -12.90
CA SER A 382 -0.08 -16.99 -12.95
C SER A 382 -0.85 -18.03 -13.75
N ARG A 383 -2.08 -18.28 -13.36
CA ARG A 383 -3.07 -19.14 -14.01
C ARG A 383 -4.49 -18.78 -13.59
N VAL A 384 -5.47 -19.50 -14.02
CA VAL A 384 -6.84 -19.45 -13.49
C VAL A 384 -7.28 -20.83 -13.03
N ILE A 385 -8.20 -20.83 -12.06
CA ILE A 385 -9.07 -21.99 -11.82
C ILE A 385 -10.47 -21.64 -12.34
N TYR A 386 -11.23 -22.65 -12.73
CA TYR A 386 -12.54 -22.43 -13.31
C TYR A 386 -13.57 -23.48 -12.88
N SER A 387 -14.85 -23.08 -12.93
CA SER A 387 -16.00 -23.96 -12.71
C SER A 387 -16.99 -23.80 -13.86
N ASP A 388 -17.48 -24.94 -14.37
CA ASP A 388 -18.50 -25.02 -15.42
C ASP A 388 -19.88 -25.45 -14.87
N ASP A 389 -20.00 -25.62 -13.55
CA ASP A 389 -21.17 -26.18 -12.88
C ASP A 389 -21.61 -25.35 -11.67
N HIS A 390 -21.49 -24.01 -11.79
CA HIS A 390 -21.90 -23.04 -10.78
C HIS A 390 -21.17 -23.22 -9.43
N GLY A 391 -19.86 -23.51 -9.47
CA GLY A 391 -19.00 -23.61 -8.31
C GLY A 391 -19.07 -24.94 -7.54
N LYS A 392 -19.70 -25.96 -8.10
CA LYS A 392 -19.74 -27.30 -7.47
C LYS A 392 -18.42 -28.03 -7.60
N THR A 393 -17.81 -27.96 -8.78
CA THR A 393 -16.48 -28.51 -9.04
C THR A 393 -15.57 -27.45 -9.67
N TRP A 394 -14.28 -27.58 -9.38
CA TRP A 394 -13.25 -26.65 -9.82
C TRP A 394 -12.13 -27.37 -10.55
N HIS A 395 -11.57 -26.71 -11.55
CA HIS A 395 -10.48 -27.23 -12.39
C HIS A 395 -9.38 -26.17 -12.49
N ALA A 396 -8.12 -26.60 -12.58
CA ALA A 396 -6.99 -25.70 -12.81
C ALA A 396 -6.65 -25.67 -14.30
N GLY A 397 -6.58 -24.46 -14.88
CA GLY A 397 -6.01 -24.25 -16.20
C GLY A 397 -4.49 -24.38 -16.22
N GLU A 398 -3.85 -24.40 -17.38
CA GLU A 398 -2.40 -24.28 -17.52
C GLU A 398 -1.90 -22.95 -16.91
N ALA A 399 -0.65 -22.91 -16.49
CA ALA A 399 -0.01 -21.66 -16.15
C ALA A 399 0.46 -20.93 -17.42
N VAL A 400 0.49 -19.59 -17.36
CA VAL A 400 0.95 -18.78 -18.50
C VAL A 400 2.40 -19.08 -18.89
N ASN A 401 3.20 -19.63 -17.99
CA ASN A 401 4.59 -20.02 -18.23
C ASN A 401 4.76 -21.45 -18.76
N ASP A 402 3.69 -22.24 -18.83
CA ASP A 402 3.79 -23.61 -19.30
C ASP A 402 4.11 -23.65 -20.79
N ASN A 403 5.19 -24.34 -21.14
CA ASN A 403 5.69 -24.51 -22.50
C ASN A 403 6.12 -23.22 -23.23
N ARG A 404 6.41 -22.12 -22.51
CA ARG A 404 6.99 -20.90 -23.06
C ARG A 404 8.47 -21.01 -23.34
N GLN A 405 8.95 -20.24 -24.33
CA GLN A 405 10.37 -19.99 -24.57
C GLN A 405 10.78 -18.69 -23.88
N VAL A 406 11.76 -18.76 -22.98
CA VAL A 406 12.33 -17.59 -22.30
C VAL A 406 13.85 -17.74 -22.30
N ASP A 407 14.56 -16.71 -22.79
CA ASP A 407 16.02 -16.72 -22.91
C ASP A 407 16.57 -17.99 -23.64
N GLY A 408 15.84 -18.47 -24.66
CA GLY A 408 16.20 -19.66 -25.46
C GLY A 408 15.90 -21.01 -24.77
N GLN A 409 15.31 -21.01 -23.61
CA GLN A 409 14.93 -22.22 -22.87
C GLN A 409 13.42 -22.39 -22.79
N LYS A 410 12.95 -23.61 -23.01
CA LYS A 410 11.56 -23.98 -22.75
C LYS A 410 11.36 -24.13 -21.25
N ILE A 411 10.43 -23.36 -20.70
CA ILE A 411 10.08 -23.37 -19.28
C ILE A 411 8.72 -24.01 -19.03
N HIS A 412 8.52 -24.49 -17.80
CA HIS A 412 7.27 -25.02 -17.31
C HIS A 412 7.11 -24.65 -15.83
N SER A 413 5.92 -24.28 -15.37
CA SER A 413 5.66 -23.81 -14.02
C SER A 413 6.09 -24.80 -12.93
N SER A 414 6.02 -26.11 -13.20
CA SER A 414 6.42 -27.15 -12.24
C SER A 414 7.91 -27.20 -11.94
N THR A 415 8.76 -26.72 -12.85
CA THR A 415 10.22 -26.86 -12.78
C THR A 415 10.99 -25.55 -12.94
N MET A 416 10.30 -24.46 -13.29
CA MET A 416 10.99 -23.21 -13.60
C MET A 416 11.67 -22.60 -12.37
N ASN A 417 12.84 -22.00 -12.65
CA ASN A 417 13.61 -21.16 -11.74
C ASN A 417 14.16 -19.98 -12.54
N ASN A 418 13.27 -19.08 -12.95
CA ASN A 418 13.61 -17.94 -13.78
C ASN A 418 12.86 -16.66 -13.29
N LYS A 419 13.58 -15.76 -12.63
CA LYS A 419 13.02 -14.51 -12.09
C LYS A 419 12.42 -13.60 -13.16
N ARG A 420 12.97 -13.59 -14.38
CA ARG A 420 12.48 -12.73 -15.46
C ARG A 420 11.16 -13.24 -16.04
N ALA A 421 10.95 -14.56 -15.98
CA ALA A 421 9.74 -15.19 -16.47
C ALA A 421 8.60 -15.18 -15.47
N GLN A 422 8.92 -15.03 -14.16
CA GLN A 422 7.88 -15.16 -13.13
C GLN A 422 6.85 -14.04 -13.20
N ASN A 423 5.64 -14.43 -12.95
CA ASN A 423 4.48 -13.59 -12.73
C ASN A 423 3.62 -14.21 -11.63
N THR A 424 2.82 -13.39 -10.96
CA THR A 424 2.18 -13.79 -9.71
C THR A 424 0.72 -13.37 -9.68
N GLU A 425 0.30 -12.59 -8.72
CA GLU A 425 -1.07 -12.10 -8.62
C GLU A 425 -1.54 -11.48 -9.95
N SER A 426 -2.78 -11.70 -10.29
CA SER A 426 -3.33 -11.27 -11.57
C SER A 426 -4.80 -10.92 -11.47
N THR A 427 -5.30 -10.22 -12.47
CA THR A 427 -6.71 -9.93 -12.67
C THR A 427 -7.13 -10.38 -14.05
N VAL A 428 -8.35 -10.88 -14.18
CA VAL A 428 -8.87 -11.49 -15.39
C VAL A 428 -10.03 -10.70 -15.98
N VAL A 429 -10.07 -10.53 -17.29
CA VAL A 429 -11.20 -9.95 -18.01
C VAL A 429 -11.50 -10.75 -19.27
N GLN A 430 -12.77 -10.72 -19.73
CA GLN A 430 -13.17 -11.26 -21.02
C GLN A 430 -13.47 -10.13 -21.99
N LEU A 431 -12.92 -10.22 -23.20
CA LEU A 431 -13.23 -9.34 -24.34
C LEU A 431 -14.51 -9.78 -25.07
N ASN A 432 -15.08 -8.89 -25.86
CA ASN A 432 -16.29 -9.18 -26.64
C ASN A 432 -16.07 -10.27 -27.72
N ASN A 433 -14.85 -10.41 -28.21
CA ASN A 433 -14.49 -11.48 -29.14
C ASN A 433 -14.36 -12.88 -28.49
N GLY A 434 -14.55 -12.96 -27.15
CA GLY A 434 -14.44 -14.19 -26.37
C GLY A 434 -13.07 -14.44 -25.76
N ASP A 435 -12.03 -13.67 -26.13
CA ASP A 435 -10.70 -13.79 -25.56
C ASP A 435 -10.71 -13.49 -24.06
N VAL A 436 -9.93 -14.25 -23.32
CA VAL A 436 -9.67 -13.98 -21.91
C VAL A 436 -8.28 -13.36 -21.77
N LYS A 437 -8.19 -12.20 -21.13
CA LYS A 437 -6.94 -11.51 -20.83
C LYS A 437 -6.61 -11.65 -19.34
N LEU A 438 -5.36 -11.96 -19.04
CA LEU A 438 -4.82 -12.04 -17.69
C LEU A 438 -3.74 -10.96 -17.52
N PHE A 439 -4.02 -9.96 -16.70
CA PHE A 439 -3.11 -8.87 -16.37
C PHE A 439 -2.32 -9.26 -15.12
N MET A 440 -0.99 -9.29 -15.22
CA MET A 440 -0.16 -9.99 -14.24
C MET A 440 0.87 -9.07 -13.61
N ARG A 441 1.01 -9.19 -12.29
CA ARG A 441 2.13 -8.63 -11.53
C ARG A 441 3.42 -9.40 -11.85
N GLY A 442 4.50 -8.68 -12.20
CA GLY A 442 5.78 -9.29 -12.57
C GLY A 442 6.99 -8.43 -12.23
N LEU A 443 8.19 -8.95 -12.50
CA LEU A 443 9.45 -8.28 -12.18
C LEU A 443 10.07 -7.51 -13.37
N THR A 444 9.34 -7.38 -14.48
CA THR A 444 9.89 -6.73 -15.69
C THR A 444 9.78 -5.21 -15.69
N GLY A 445 9.07 -4.63 -14.71
CA GLY A 445 8.90 -3.18 -14.55
C GLY A 445 7.80 -2.57 -15.42
N ASP A 446 7.11 -3.38 -16.21
CA ASP A 446 6.00 -3.02 -17.07
C ASP A 446 4.89 -4.08 -17.05
N LEU A 447 3.69 -3.65 -17.41
CA LEU A 447 2.51 -4.50 -17.47
C LEU A 447 2.71 -5.69 -18.41
N GLN A 448 2.40 -6.88 -17.92
CA GLN A 448 2.36 -8.13 -18.67
C GLN A 448 0.92 -8.60 -18.84
N VAL A 449 0.55 -9.00 -20.05
CA VAL A 449 -0.79 -9.52 -20.38
C VAL A 449 -0.68 -10.80 -21.18
N ALA A 450 -1.29 -11.88 -20.66
CA ALA A 450 -1.47 -13.14 -21.38
C ALA A 450 -2.87 -13.22 -21.98
N THR A 451 -3.01 -13.98 -23.06
CA THR A 451 -4.28 -14.21 -23.77
C THR A 451 -4.61 -15.70 -23.79
N SER A 452 -5.86 -16.03 -23.48
CA SER A 452 -6.43 -17.36 -23.66
C SER A 452 -7.58 -17.28 -24.67
N LYS A 453 -7.63 -18.25 -25.59
CA LYS A 453 -8.67 -18.40 -26.61
C LYS A 453 -9.71 -19.47 -26.26
N ASP A 454 -9.52 -20.19 -25.19
CA ASP A 454 -10.30 -21.35 -24.75
C ASP A 454 -10.89 -21.20 -23.34
N GLY A 455 -11.17 -19.96 -22.96
CA GLY A 455 -11.80 -19.66 -21.68
C GLY A 455 -10.92 -19.97 -20.47
N GLY A 456 -9.61 -19.72 -20.55
CA GLY A 456 -8.67 -19.83 -19.44
C GLY A 456 -8.04 -21.21 -19.24
N VAL A 457 -8.27 -22.17 -20.16
CA VAL A 457 -7.69 -23.53 -20.06
C VAL A 457 -6.22 -23.50 -20.46
N THR A 458 -5.89 -22.83 -21.58
CA THR A 458 -4.53 -22.65 -22.06
C THR A 458 -4.23 -21.20 -22.43
N TRP A 459 -2.95 -20.86 -22.57
CA TRP A 459 -2.48 -19.49 -22.82
C TRP A 459 -1.59 -19.43 -24.05
N GLU A 460 -1.75 -18.35 -24.83
CA GLU A 460 -0.80 -18.02 -25.90
C GLU A 460 0.62 -17.89 -25.32
N LYS A 461 1.61 -18.34 -26.09
CA LYS A 461 3.01 -18.38 -25.57
C LYS A 461 3.71 -17.04 -25.65
N ASP A 462 3.12 -16.06 -26.32
CA ASP A 462 3.59 -14.67 -26.37
C ASP A 462 2.87 -13.81 -25.31
N ILE A 463 3.57 -13.46 -24.24
CA ILE A 463 3.07 -12.51 -23.25
C ILE A 463 3.34 -11.09 -23.75
N LYS A 464 2.27 -10.33 -23.98
CA LYS A 464 2.37 -8.92 -24.39
C LYS A 464 2.86 -8.06 -23.22
N ARG A 465 3.72 -7.10 -23.55
CA ARG A 465 4.25 -6.13 -22.59
C ARG A 465 3.86 -4.72 -23.00
N TYR A 466 3.41 -3.92 -22.04
CA TYR A 466 2.97 -2.55 -22.24
C TYR A 466 3.79 -1.58 -21.38
N PRO A 467 4.90 -1.02 -21.91
CA PRO A 467 5.79 -0.14 -21.15
C PRO A 467 5.15 1.20 -20.77
N GLN A 468 3.99 1.52 -21.35
CA GLN A 468 3.19 2.70 -20.99
C GLN A 468 2.59 2.58 -19.58
N VAL A 469 2.41 1.36 -19.08
CA VAL A 469 1.88 1.06 -17.75
C VAL A 469 2.99 0.41 -16.93
N LYS A 470 3.47 1.13 -15.92
CA LYS A 470 4.52 0.63 -15.03
C LYS A 470 3.98 -0.43 -14.09
N ASP A 471 4.79 -1.45 -13.83
CA ASP A 471 4.58 -2.40 -12.75
C ASP A 471 5.70 -2.23 -11.71
N VAL A 472 5.35 -1.78 -10.52
CA VAL A 472 6.26 -1.65 -9.37
C VAL A 472 6.23 -2.88 -8.45
N TYR A 473 5.88 -4.02 -9.02
CA TYR A 473 5.72 -5.29 -8.33
C TYR A 473 4.64 -5.25 -7.24
N VAL A 474 3.44 -4.84 -7.65
CA VAL A 474 2.25 -4.77 -6.80
C VAL A 474 1.02 -5.29 -7.57
N GLN A 475 0.04 -5.82 -6.86
CA GLN A 475 -1.23 -6.26 -7.43
C GLN A 475 -1.92 -5.10 -8.18
N MET A 476 -2.63 -5.42 -9.23
CA MET A 476 -3.40 -4.50 -10.06
C MET A 476 -4.82 -5.01 -10.29
N SER A 477 -5.72 -4.12 -10.67
CA SER A 477 -7.09 -4.46 -11.01
C SER A 477 -7.43 -3.98 -12.42
N ALA A 478 -8.14 -4.79 -13.20
CA ALA A 478 -8.63 -4.43 -14.51
C ALA A 478 -10.09 -4.85 -14.68
N ILE A 479 -10.86 -4.02 -15.37
CA ILE A 479 -12.25 -4.31 -15.74
C ILE A 479 -12.47 -4.01 -17.22
N HIS A 480 -13.42 -4.74 -17.80
CA HIS A 480 -13.94 -4.50 -19.14
C HIS A 480 -15.12 -3.52 -19.05
N THR A 481 -15.23 -2.61 -20.01
CA THR A 481 -16.39 -1.70 -20.11
C THR A 481 -16.69 -1.36 -21.58
N MET A 482 -17.92 -0.93 -21.83
CA MET A 482 -18.38 -0.42 -23.12
C MET A 482 -18.75 1.04 -23.02
N HIS A 483 -18.33 1.85 -23.98
CA HIS A 483 -18.75 3.24 -24.08
C HIS A 483 -18.97 3.62 -25.54
N GLU A 484 -20.15 4.16 -25.87
CA GLU A 484 -20.55 4.56 -27.23
C GLU A 484 -20.30 3.48 -28.28
N GLY A 485 -20.61 2.22 -27.94
CA GLY A 485 -20.45 1.07 -28.81
C GLY A 485 -19.00 0.58 -29.01
N LYS A 486 -18.04 1.18 -28.35
CA LYS A 486 -16.62 0.77 -28.38
C LYS A 486 -16.24 0.05 -27.11
N GLU A 487 -15.28 -0.86 -27.23
CA GLU A 487 -14.79 -1.73 -26.16
C GLU A 487 -13.53 -1.16 -25.53
N TYR A 488 -13.47 -1.16 -24.19
CA TYR A 488 -12.35 -0.63 -23.41
C TYR A 488 -11.99 -1.52 -22.24
N ILE A 489 -10.73 -1.38 -21.81
CA ILE A 489 -10.22 -1.88 -20.55
C ILE A 489 -9.85 -0.67 -19.66
N ILE A 490 -10.28 -0.71 -18.42
CA ILE A 490 -9.83 0.19 -17.37
C ILE A 490 -8.95 -0.61 -16.44
N LEU A 491 -7.71 -0.14 -16.20
CA LEU A 491 -6.76 -0.77 -15.28
C LEU A 491 -6.34 0.24 -14.22
N SER A 492 -6.16 -0.23 -13.00
CA SER A 492 -5.61 0.57 -11.90
C SER A 492 -4.44 -0.13 -11.23
N ASN A 493 -3.39 0.65 -10.96
CA ASN A 493 -2.22 0.19 -10.23
C ASN A 493 -1.46 1.36 -9.58
N ALA A 494 -0.40 1.04 -8.83
CA ALA A 494 0.55 2.05 -8.34
C ALA A 494 1.45 2.54 -9.48
N GLY A 495 1.49 3.86 -9.70
CA GLY A 495 2.31 4.50 -10.75
C GLY A 495 3.80 4.61 -10.40
N GLY A 496 4.16 4.37 -9.14
CA GLY A 496 5.55 4.34 -8.66
C GLY A 496 6.08 5.66 -8.11
N PRO A 497 7.38 5.67 -7.73
CA PRO A 497 8.40 4.61 -7.92
C PRO A 497 8.28 3.40 -6.97
N LYS A 498 7.50 3.51 -5.90
CA LYS A 498 7.16 2.43 -4.96
C LYS A 498 5.66 2.13 -5.06
N ARG A 499 5.07 1.57 -4.01
CA ARG A 499 3.61 1.39 -3.88
C ARG A 499 2.95 2.72 -3.54
N GLU A 500 2.96 3.62 -4.50
CA GLU A 500 2.47 5.00 -4.36
C GLU A 500 2.00 5.56 -5.70
N ASN A 501 1.29 6.69 -5.63
CA ASN A 501 0.75 7.41 -6.78
C ASN A 501 -0.19 6.53 -7.61
N GLY A 502 -1.35 6.21 -7.03
CA GLY A 502 -2.38 5.42 -7.68
C GLY A 502 -2.82 6.03 -9.00
N MET A 503 -2.86 5.21 -10.03
CA MET A 503 -3.22 5.56 -11.40
C MET A 503 -4.42 4.76 -11.87
N VAL A 504 -5.20 5.34 -12.76
CA VAL A 504 -6.14 4.63 -13.62
C VAL A 504 -5.75 4.85 -15.08
N HIS A 505 -5.83 3.79 -15.84
CA HIS A 505 -5.42 3.73 -17.24
C HIS A 505 -6.60 3.30 -18.09
N LEU A 506 -6.78 3.95 -19.24
CA LEU A 506 -7.80 3.60 -20.23
C LEU A 506 -7.14 3.05 -21.49
N ALA A 507 -7.51 1.84 -21.88
CA ALA A 507 -7.13 1.25 -23.16
C ALA A 507 -8.36 0.98 -24.01
N ARG A 508 -8.28 1.26 -25.32
CA ARG A 508 -9.22 0.78 -26.31
C ARG A 508 -8.84 -0.64 -26.71
N VAL A 509 -9.83 -1.50 -26.85
CA VAL A 509 -9.66 -2.84 -27.42
C VAL A 509 -9.77 -2.74 -28.93
N GLU A 510 -8.77 -3.20 -29.65
CA GLU A 510 -8.74 -3.25 -31.10
C GLU A 510 -9.47 -4.51 -31.62
N GLU A 511 -9.85 -4.56 -32.88
CA GLU A 511 -10.58 -5.68 -33.49
C GLU A 511 -9.87 -7.03 -33.30
N ASN A 512 -8.54 -7.03 -33.29
CA ASN A 512 -7.72 -8.22 -33.07
C ASN A 512 -7.52 -8.58 -31.58
N GLY A 513 -8.15 -7.85 -30.66
CA GLY A 513 -8.01 -8.03 -29.21
C GLY A 513 -6.75 -7.44 -28.60
N GLU A 514 -5.94 -6.69 -29.36
CA GLU A 514 -4.81 -5.93 -28.81
C GLU A 514 -5.31 -4.67 -28.07
N LEU A 515 -4.48 -4.13 -27.18
CA LEU A 515 -4.83 -2.97 -26.35
C LEU A 515 -4.04 -1.74 -26.77
N THR A 516 -4.74 -0.65 -27.08
CA THR A 516 -4.16 0.67 -27.34
C THR A 516 -4.41 1.56 -26.11
N TRP A 517 -3.35 1.86 -25.34
CA TRP A 517 -3.43 2.72 -24.15
C TRP A 517 -3.62 4.17 -24.56
N LEU A 518 -4.70 4.78 -24.09
CA LEU A 518 -5.13 6.13 -24.48
C LEU A 518 -4.83 7.18 -23.41
N LYS A 519 -5.10 6.86 -22.13
CA LYS A 519 -5.02 7.81 -21.00
C LYS A 519 -4.44 7.14 -19.75
N HIS A 520 -3.79 7.98 -18.92
CA HIS A 520 -3.17 7.59 -17.67
C HIS A 520 -3.38 8.71 -16.65
N ASN A 521 -4.46 8.63 -15.86
CA ASN A 521 -4.84 9.68 -14.92
C ASN A 521 -4.55 9.30 -13.47
N PRO A 522 -3.99 10.22 -12.66
CA PRO A 522 -3.75 9.97 -11.24
C PRO A 522 -5.08 9.94 -10.47
N ILE A 523 -5.27 8.92 -9.61
CA ILE A 523 -6.47 8.77 -8.79
C ILE A 523 -6.19 9.00 -7.30
N GLN A 524 -4.98 8.72 -6.85
CA GLN A 524 -4.57 8.93 -5.46
C GLN A 524 -3.10 9.32 -5.39
N LYS A 525 -2.80 10.43 -4.73
CA LYS A 525 -1.43 10.85 -4.44
C LYS A 525 -0.92 10.17 -3.16
N GLY A 526 0.38 9.88 -3.13
CA GLY A 526 1.04 9.22 -1.99
C GLY A 526 0.84 7.72 -2.00
N GLU A 527 0.82 7.09 -0.83
CA GLU A 527 0.74 5.64 -0.71
C GLU A 527 -0.50 5.07 -1.39
N PHE A 528 -0.25 4.06 -2.20
CA PHE A 528 -1.27 3.33 -2.94
C PHE A 528 -0.71 1.95 -3.28
N ALA A 529 -1.42 0.89 -2.89
CA ALA A 529 -0.94 -0.47 -3.12
C ALA A 529 -2.00 -1.33 -3.80
N TYR A 530 -2.53 -2.34 -3.14
CA TYR A 530 -3.55 -3.21 -3.72
C TYR A 530 -4.85 -2.45 -3.96
N ASN A 531 -5.57 -2.83 -5.00
CA ASN A 531 -6.81 -2.16 -5.37
C ASN A 531 -7.77 -3.09 -6.11
N SER A 532 -9.04 -2.71 -6.14
CA SER A 532 -10.10 -3.44 -6.86
C SER A 532 -11.04 -2.44 -7.53
N LEU A 533 -11.17 -2.54 -8.84
CA LEU A 533 -12.06 -1.74 -9.68
C LEU A 533 -13.42 -2.41 -9.85
N GLN A 534 -14.47 -1.61 -9.99
CA GLN A 534 -15.81 -2.07 -10.32
C GLN A 534 -16.54 -1.05 -11.18
N GLU A 535 -17.22 -1.49 -12.24
CA GLU A 535 -18.17 -0.67 -12.98
C GLU A 535 -19.46 -0.51 -12.17
N LEU A 536 -19.90 0.74 -11.97
CA LEU A 536 -21.08 1.06 -11.18
C LEU A 536 -22.34 1.30 -12.04
N GLY A 537 -22.16 1.38 -13.37
CA GLY A 537 -23.20 1.72 -14.34
C GLY A 537 -23.24 3.21 -14.66
N ASN A 538 -23.92 3.58 -15.75
CA ASN A 538 -24.09 4.96 -16.21
C ASN A 538 -22.78 5.73 -16.41
N GLY A 539 -21.69 5.05 -16.78
CA GLY A 539 -20.37 5.66 -16.96
C GLY A 539 -19.67 6.06 -15.65
N GLU A 540 -20.12 5.53 -14.52
CA GLU A 540 -19.46 5.64 -13.21
C GLU A 540 -18.69 4.36 -12.88
N TYR A 541 -17.56 4.53 -12.20
CA TYR A 541 -16.66 3.48 -11.76
C TYR A 541 -16.27 3.70 -10.31
N GLY A 542 -16.10 2.62 -9.56
CA GLY A 542 -15.63 2.61 -8.18
C GLY A 542 -14.28 1.93 -8.06
N ILE A 543 -13.49 2.39 -7.12
CA ILE A 543 -12.23 1.77 -6.73
C ILE A 543 -12.11 1.70 -5.21
N LEU A 544 -11.81 0.49 -4.72
CA LEU A 544 -11.42 0.23 -3.34
C LEU A 544 -9.92 -0.03 -3.33
N TYR A 545 -9.17 0.68 -2.49
CA TYR A 545 -7.71 0.63 -2.55
C TYR A 545 -7.05 0.81 -1.19
N GLU A 546 -5.86 0.25 -1.05
CA GLU A 546 -4.98 0.43 0.10
C GLU A 546 -4.34 1.82 0.07
N HIS A 547 -4.52 2.55 1.16
CA HIS A 547 -3.97 3.88 1.39
C HIS A 547 -3.64 4.06 2.86
N THR A 548 -2.78 5.03 3.18
CA THR A 548 -2.47 5.38 4.57
C THR A 548 -2.25 6.87 4.69
N GLU A 549 -2.90 7.47 5.67
CA GLU A 549 -2.69 8.85 6.06
C GLU A 549 -1.72 8.96 7.25
N LYS A 550 -1.24 10.18 7.48
CA LYS A 550 -0.39 10.46 8.63
C LYS A 550 -1.07 10.02 9.93
N GLY A 551 -0.37 9.21 10.71
CA GLY A 551 -0.84 8.70 11.99
C GLY A 551 -1.70 7.43 11.91
N GLN A 552 -2.17 7.01 10.74
CA GLN A 552 -2.75 5.68 10.59
C GLN A 552 -1.65 4.61 10.66
N ASN A 553 -2.02 3.41 11.11
CA ASN A 553 -1.17 2.23 10.98
C ASN A 553 -1.08 1.83 9.49
N ALA A 554 -0.31 0.82 9.17
CA ALA A 554 -0.23 0.37 7.79
C ALA A 554 -1.62 -0.02 7.25
N TYR A 555 -1.99 0.57 6.15
CA TYR A 555 -3.15 0.36 5.30
C TYR A 555 -4.54 0.46 5.94
N THR A 556 -5.27 1.37 5.39
CA THR A 556 -6.72 1.58 5.46
C THR A 556 -7.26 1.30 4.06
N LEU A 557 -8.44 0.71 3.93
CA LEU A 557 -9.09 0.56 2.63
C LEU A 557 -10.05 1.71 2.40
N SER A 558 -9.76 2.49 1.39
CA SER A 558 -10.51 3.69 0.99
C SER A 558 -11.23 3.46 -0.32
N PHE A 559 -12.41 4.06 -0.45
CA PHE A 559 -13.24 3.99 -1.65
C PHE A 559 -13.38 5.36 -2.28
N ARG A 560 -13.33 5.41 -3.62
CA ARG A 560 -13.62 6.59 -4.46
C ARG A 560 -14.45 6.18 -5.67
N LYS A 561 -15.17 7.18 -6.21
CA LYS A 561 -15.84 7.07 -7.51
C LYS A 561 -15.27 8.06 -8.49
N PHE A 562 -15.29 7.68 -9.76
CA PHE A 562 -14.92 8.53 -10.87
C PHE A 562 -15.81 8.21 -12.08
N ASN A 563 -15.88 9.12 -13.04
CA ASN A 563 -16.71 8.93 -14.21
C ASN A 563 -15.88 8.78 -15.50
N TRP A 564 -16.58 8.53 -16.61
CA TRP A 564 -15.96 8.38 -17.92
C TRP A 564 -15.14 9.60 -18.34
N ASP A 565 -15.64 10.82 -18.09
CA ASP A 565 -14.93 12.04 -18.44
C ASP A 565 -13.60 12.18 -17.70
N PHE A 566 -13.52 11.71 -16.46
CA PHE A 566 -12.26 11.63 -15.73
C PHE A 566 -11.27 10.66 -16.38
N LEU A 567 -11.75 9.55 -16.95
CA LEU A 567 -10.89 8.56 -17.63
C LEU A 567 -10.42 9.04 -19.00
N SER A 568 -11.29 9.69 -19.76
CA SER A 568 -11.11 9.94 -21.20
C SER A 568 -10.52 11.30 -21.52
N LYS A 569 -10.67 12.29 -20.63
CA LYS A 569 -10.20 13.67 -20.83
C LYS A 569 -8.83 13.89 -20.17
N ASP A 570 -8.08 14.85 -20.72
CA ASP A 570 -6.82 15.27 -20.13
C ASP A 570 -7.07 16.20 -18.94
N LEU A 571 -6.37 15.95 -17.84
CA LEU A 571 -6.36 16.84 -16.69
C LEU A 571 -5.71 18.17 -17.07
N ILE A 572 -6.27 19.28 -16.58
CA ILE A 572 -5.84 20.65 -16.91
C ILE A 572 -4.63 21.02 -16.04
N SER A 573 -3.51 21.26 -16.66
CA SER A 573 -2.30 21.76 -15.96
C SER A 573 -2.51 23.21 -15.51
N PRO A 574 -2.05 23.58 -14.29
CA PRO A 574 -2.12 24.95 -13.83
C PRO A 574 -1.27 25.87 -14.74
N THR A 575 -1.78 27.08 -15.04
CA THR A 575 -1.08 28.12 -15.79
C THR A 575 -0.49 29.19 -14.89
N GLU A 576 -0.86 29.20 -13.62
CA GLU A 576 -0.41 30.16 -12.60
C GLU A 576 -0.36 29.48 -11.22
N ALA A 577 0.46 29.96 -10.30
CA ALA A 577 0.47 29.60 -8.89
C ALA A 577 -0.54 30.49 -8.14
N LYS A 578 -1.74 29.99 -7.87
CA LYS A 578 -2.80 30.72 -7.18
C LYS A 578 -2.76 30.48 -5.69
N VAL A 579 -3.22 31.48 -4.94
CA VAL A 579 -3.62 31.26 -3.55
C VAL A 579 -4.82 30.35 -3.51
N LYS A 580 -4.64 29.13 -2.99
CA LYS A 580 -5.69 28.13 -2.82
C LYS A 580 -6.62 28.50 -1.67
N ARG A 581 -6.03 28.96 -0.58
CA ARG A 581 -6.76 29.44 0.62
C ARG A 581 -5.85 30.24 1.54
N THR A 582 -6.50 31.03 2.37
CA THR A 582 -5.90 31.64 3.55
C THR A 582 -6.54 31.04 4.80
N ARG A 583 -5.74 30.82 5.85
CA ARG A 583 -6.24 30.24 7.10
C ARG A 583 -5.54 30.85 8.32
N GLU A 584 -6.26 30.90 9.43
CA GLU A 584 -5.64 31.24 10.71
C GLU A 584 -4.76 30.09 11.19
N MET A 585 -3.53 30.41 11.59
CA MET A 585 -2.51 29.43 12.02
C MET A 585 -2.19 29.54 13.51
N GLY A 586 -2.76 30.47 14.24
CA GLY A 586 -2.57 30.65 15.66
C GLY A 586 -2.35 32.11 16.06
N LYS A 587 -1.86 32.33 17.28
CA LYS A 587 -1.49 33.64 17.82
C LYS A 587 0.01 33.83 17.74
N GLY A 588 0.43 34.94 17.20
CA GLY A 588 1.83 35.37 17.18
C GLY A 588 2.21 36.22 18.40
N GLU A 589 3.45 36.67 18.40
CA GLU A 589 3.96 37.57 19.44
C GLU A 589 3.18 38.91 19.46
N MET A 590 3.13 39.53 20.64
CA MET A 590 2.48 40.82 20.89
C MET A 590 0.99 40.90 20.45
N GLY A 591 0.27 39.77 20.51
CA GLY A 591 -1.16 39.74 20.25
C GLY A 591 -1.54 39.79 18.78
N LYS A 592 -0.58 39.68 17.85
CA LYS A 592 -0.84 39.54 16.40
C LYS A 592 -1.41 38.17 16.07
N GLY A 593 -2.25 38.10 15.05
CA GLY A 593 -2.67 36.85 14.45
C GLY A 593 -1.58 36.27 13.53
N VAL A 594 -1.52 34.96 13.40
CA VAL A 594 -0.69 34.29 12.38
C VAL A 594 -1.59 33.71 11.33
N ILE A 595 -1.37 34.09 10.07
CA ILE A 595 -2.10 33.55 8.92
C ILE A 595 -1.19 32.73 8.01
N GLY A 596 -1.73 31.68 7.44
CA GLY A 596 -1.10 30.88 6.39
C GLY A 596 -1.68 31.25 5.04
N LEU A 597 -0.82 31.63 4.11
CA LEU A 597 -1.13 31.83 2.70
C LEU A 597 -0.70 30.57 1.95
N GLU A 598 -1.64 29.69 1.59
CA GLU A 598 -1.40 28.42 0.92
C GLU A 598 -1.63 28.56 -0.58
N PHE A 599 -0.60 28.25 -1.37
CA PHE A 599 -0.67 28.22 -2.84
C PHE A 599 -1.07 26.81 -3.34
N ASP A 600 -1.63 26.73 -4.52
CA ASP A 600 -1.91 25.46 -5.22
C ASP A 600 -0.64 24.83 -5.84
N SER A 601 0.45 25.58 -5.91
CA SER A 601 1.76 25.15 -6.42
C SER A 601 2.90 25.57 -5.48
N GLU A 602 4.07 24.94 -5.60
CA GLU A 602 5.24 25.25 -4.80
C GLU A 602 5.76 26.66 -5.13
N VAL A 603 6.12 27.38 -4.07
CA VAL A 603 6.70 28.72 -4.15
C VAL A 603 8.08 28.78 -3.48
N LEU A 604 8.93 29.64 -4.04
CA LEU A 604 10.28 29.89 -3.56
C LEU A 604 10.37 31.28 -2.95
N VAL A 605 10.83 31.36 -1.70
CA VAL A 605 11.10 32.64 -1.03
C VAL A 605 12.53 33.12 -1.39
N ASN A 606 12.63 34.22 -2.13
CA ASN A 606 13.89 34.83 -2.51
C ASN A 606 14.39 35.85 -1.48
N LYS A 607 13.47 36.66 -0.95
CA LYS A 607 13.67 37.59 0.17
C LYS A 607 12.40 37.63 1.02
N ALA A 608 12.49 38.17 2.23
CA ALA A 608 11.30 38.25 3.12
C ALA A 608 10.16 38.98 2.39
N PRO A 609 9.05 38.28 2.06
CA PRO A 609 7.93 38.91 1.41
C PRO A 609 7.14 39.81 2.40
N THR A 610 6.58 40.90 1.90
CA THR A 610 5.62 41.71 2.63
C THR A 610 4.32 41.67 1.86
N LEU A 611 3.23 41.30 2.52
CA LEU A 611 1.88 41.39 1.94
C LEU A 611 1.36 42.82 2.03
N GLN A 612 0.71 43.26 0.96
CA GLN A 612 -0.02 44.53 0.93
C GLN A 612 -1.51 44.25 1.10
N LEU A 613 -2.13 44.94 2.04
CA LEU A 613 -3.55 44.83 2.33
C LEU A 613 -4.32 45.99 1.74
N ALA A 614 -5.60 45.77 1.43
CA ALA A 614 -6.46 46.79 0.81
C ALA A 614 -6.64 48.07 1.63
N ASN A 615 -6.47 48.00 2.95
CA ASN A 615 -6.49 49.16 3.85
C ASN A 615 -5.15 49.93 3.90
N GLY A 616 -4.19 49.62 3.05
CA GLY A 616 -2.89 50.28 2.99
C GLY A 616 -1.86 49.77 4.01
N LYS A 617 -2.26 48.89 4.94
CA LYS A 617 -1.35 48.23 5.88
C LYS A 617 -0.60 47.07 5.22
N THR A 618 0.37 46.50 5.96
CA THR A 618 1.18 45.37 5.49
C THR A 618 1.22 44.26 6.53
N ALA A 619 1.27 43.01 6.06
CA ALA A 619 1.54 41.84 6.90
C ALA A 619 3.00 41.42 6.81
N THR A 620 3.58 41.09 7.96
CA THR A 620 5.00 40.76 8.07
C THR A 620 5.22 39.25 7.89
N PHE A 621 6.15 38.89 7.04
CA PHE A 621 6.55 37.49 6.84
C PHE A 621 7.20 36.92 8.10
N LEU A 622 6.77 35.71 8.47
CA LEU A 622 7.35 34.96 9.58
C LEU A 622 8.25 33.82 9.10
N THR A 623 7.73 32.95 8.27
CA THR A 623 8.48 31.80 7.74
C THR A 623 7.73 31.13 6.58
N GLN A 624 8.43 30.29 5.84
CA GLN A 624 7.80 29.31 4.96
C GLN A 624 7.52 28.03 5.77
N TYR A 625 6.25 27.68 5.89
CA TYR A 625 5.80 26.54 6.68
C TYR A 625 6.06 25.20 5.95
N ASP A 626 5.77 25.17 4.67
CA ASP A 626 6.05 24.07 3.74
C ASP A 626 6.30 24.62 2.32
N SER A 627 6.48 23.77 1.32
CA SER A 627 6.77 24.21 -0.05
C SER A 627 5.69 25.10 -0.69
N LYS A 628 4.46 25.08 -0.16
CA LYS A 628 3.29 25.81 -0.68
C LYS A 628 2.76 26.87 0.27
N THR A 629 3.15 26.89 1.53
CA THR A 629 2.52 27.71 2.59
C THR A 629 3.50 28.71 3.20
N LEU A 630 3.15 29.97 3.15
CA LEU A 630 3.87 31.08 3.78
C LEU A 630 3.10 31.60 4.99
N LEU A 631 3.79 31.85 6.11
CA LEU A 631 3.19 32.42 7.33
C LEU A 631 3.49 33.89 7.46
N PHE A 632 2.45 34.65 7.84
CA PHE A 632 2.54 36.10 8.08
C PHE A 632 1.90 36.48 9.41
N ALA A 633 2.48 37.49 10.06
CA ALA A 633 1.88 38.16 11.19
C ALA A 633 0.95 39.29 10.70
N VAL A 634 -0.27 39.33 11.21
CA VAL A 634 -1.30 40.34 10.88
C VAL A 634 -1.86 40.93 12.17
N ASP A 635 -2.27 42.20 12.12
CA ASP A 635 -2.99 42.82 13.22
C ASP A 635 -4.45 42.34 13.25
N LYS A 636 -5.07 42.27 14.43
CA LYS A 636 -6.45 41.78 14.56
C LYS A 636 -7.46 42.65 13.80
N GLU A 637 -7.11 43.91 13.61
CA GLU A 637 -7.92 44.90 12.91
C GLU A 637 -7.93 44.68 11.38
N ASP A 638 -6.98 43.91 10.88
CA ASP A 638 -6.82 43.62 9.45
C ASP A 638 -7.61 42.37 9.00
N ILE A 639 -8.38 41.79 9.90
CA ILE A 639 -9.27 40.66 9.59
C ILE A 639 -10.27 41.06 8.49
N GLY A 640 -10.40 40.18 7.47
CA GLY A 640 -11.29 40.36 6.33
C GLY A 640 -10.70 41.24 5.21
N GLN A 641 -9.57 41.93 5.45
CA GLN A 641 -8.90 42.72 4.43
C GLN A 641 -8.44 41.83 3.25
N GLU A 642 -8.61 42.35 2.05
CA GLU A 642 -8.11 41.71 0.83
C GLU A 642 -6.59 41.84 0.76
N ILE A 643 -5.90 40.78 0.34
CA ILE A 643 -4.47 40.77 0.08
C ILE A 643 -4.27 41.17 -1.37
N ILE A 644 -3.89 42.41 -1.61
CA ILE A 644 -3.81 42.99 -2.96
C ILE A 644 -2.44 42.89 -3.62
N GLY A 645 -1.41 42.54 -2.86
CA GLY A 645 -0.08 42.44 -3.41
C GLY A 645 0.92 41.76 -2.48
N ILE A 646 2.02 41.33 -3.09
CA ILE A 646 3.22 40.85 -2.41
C ILE A 646 4.44 41.54 -3.05
N ALA A 647 5.44 41.85 -2.24
CA ALA A 647 6.61 42.56 -2.73
C ALA A 647 7.23 41.85 -3.97
N LYS A 648 7.39 42.58 -5.07
CA LYS A 648 7.90 42.04 -6.35
C LYS A 648 9.24 41.33 -6.16
N GLY A 649 9.39 40.13 -6.74
CA GLY A 649 10.60 39.31 -6.68
C GLY A 649 10.89 38.71 -5.30
N SER A 650 10.00 38.86 -4.30
CA SER A 650 10.18 38.25 -2.99
C SER A 650 9.85 36.77 -2.99
N ILE A 651 8.91 36.36 -3.82
CA ILE A 651 8.55 34.95 -4.05
C ILE A 651 8.48 34.66 -5.55
N GLU A 652 8.70 33.40 -5.89
CA GLU A 652 8.57 32.87 -7.25
C GLU A 652 7.95 31.48 -7.18
N SER A 653 7.21 31.07 -8.22
CA SER A 653 6.80 29.68 -8.35
C SER A 653 7.99 28.80 -8.74
N MET A 654 8.14 27.65 -8.09
CA MET A 654 9.15 26.64 -8.45
C MET A 654 8.97 26.09 -9.88
N HIS A 655 7.79 26.28 -10.46
CA HIS A 655 7.43 25.80 -11.79
C HIS A 655 7.43 26.89 -12.85
N ASN A 656 8.01 28.04 -12.55
CA ASN A 656 8.00 29.23 -13.41
C ASN A 656 6.61 29.71 -13.81
N LEU A 657 5.61 29.49 -12.94
CA LEU A 657 4.26 29.98 -13.11
C LEU A 657 4.13 31.40 -12.54
N PRO A 658 3.33 32.30 -13.15
CA PRO A 658 2.98 33.56 -12.52
C PRO A 658 2.30 33.33 -11.17
N VAL A 659 2.60 34.18 -10.19
CA VAL A 659 1.94 34.13 -8.87
C VAL A 659 0.67 34.99 -8.92
N ASN A 660 -0.45 34.43 -8.49
CA ASN A 660 -1.76 35.08 -8.49
C ASN A 660 -2.35 35.08 -7.07
N LEU A 661 -2.64 36.29 -6.55
CA LEU A 661 -3.21 36.53 -5.23
C LEU A 661 -4.72 36.84 -5.27
N ALA A 662 -5.36 36.78 -6.43
CA ALA A 662 -6.75 37.16 -6.58
C ALA A 662 -7.67 36.38 -5.61
N GLY A 663 -8.52 37.10 -4.89
CA GLY A 663 -9.45 36.52 -3.93
C GLY A 663 -8.84 36.17 -2.57
N ALA A 664 -7.54 36.37 -2.37
CA ALA A 664 -6.92 36.15 -1.07
C ALA A 664 -7.34 37.23 -0.06
N ARG A 665 -7.77 36.81 1.13
CA ARG A 665 -8.16 37.69 2.23
C ARG A 665 -7.56 37.23 3.53
N VAL A 666 -7.31 38.19 4.44
CA VAL A 666 -6.95 37.86 5.83
C VAL A 666 -8.12 37.11 6.46
N PRO A 667 -7.97 35.87 6.90
CA PRO A 667 -9.07 35.08 7.45
C PRO A 667 -9.56 35.73 8.74
N GLY A 668 -10.88 35.81 8.92
CA GLY A 668 -11.50 36.41 10.09
C GLY A 668 -12.59 35.53 10.64
N GLY A 669 -12.62 35.39 11.96
CA GLY A 669 -13.57 34.57 12.67
C GLY A 669 -15.02 35.01 12.39
N VAL A 670 -15.76 34.15 11.68
CA VAL A 670 -17.21 34.04 11.84
C VAL A 670 -17.48 32.59 12.20
N ASN A 671 -18.09 32.41 13.35
CA ASN A 671 -18.57 31.18 13.97
C ASN A 671 -18.66 29.95 13.04
N GLY A 672 -17.94 28.89 13.37
CA GLY A 672 -18.31 27.59 12.91
C GLY A 672 -17.12 26.73 12.45
N SER A 673 -16.84 25.76 13.26
CA SER A 673 -15.88 24.65 13.13
C SER A 673 -14.43 25.00 13.42
N LYS A 674 -14.02 24.72 14.65
CA LYS A 674 -12.63 24.53 15.04
C LYS A 674 -12.05 23.38 14.21
N ALA A 675 -11.31 23.70 13.15
CA ALA A 675 -10.33 22.77 12.63
C ALA A 675 -9.30 22.53 13.76
N ALA A 676 -8.99 21.27 14.02
CA ALA A 676 -8.04 20.91 15.07
C ALA A 676 -6.75 21.70 14.87
N VAL A 677 -6.46 22.56 15.82
CA VAL A 677 -5.20 23.30 15.89
C VAL A 677 -4.14 22.30 16.27
N HIS A 678 -3.33 21.88 15.31
CA HIS A 678 -2.03 21.31 15.63
C HIS A 678 -1.17 22.48 16.10
N GLU A 679 -0.78 22.44 17.36
CA GLU A 679 0.13 23.38 17.96
C GLU A 679 1.34 23.60 17.04
N VAL A 680 1.51 24.84 16.60
CA VAL A 680 2.76 25.27 15.96
C VAL A 680 3.81 25.16 17.06
N PRO A 681 4.91 24.42 16.89
CA PRO A 681 5.98 24.44 17.88
C PRO A 681 6.42 25.88 18.07
N GLU A 682 6.35 26.39 19.29
CA GLU A 682 6.86 27.71 19.64
C GLU A 682 8.31 27.83 19.20
N PHE A 683 8.56 28.72 18.27
CA PHE A 683 9.90 29.12 17.90
C PHE A 683 10.34 30.23 18.85
N THR A 684 10.77 29.85 20.02
CA THR A 684 11.45 30.78 20.95
C THR A 684 12.87 30.98 20.46
N GLY A 685 13.07 31.99 19.66
CA GLY A 685 14.38 32.60 19.43
C GLY A 685 14.74 33.46 20.64
N GLY A 686 14.93 32.86 21.79
CA GLY A 686 15.41 33.53 22.99
C GLY A 686 16.84 33.13 23.28
N VAL A 687 17.74 34.09 23.27
CA VAL A 687 19.02 34.00 23.95
C VAL A 687 18.73 34.12 25.44
N ASN A 688 18.61 32.99 26.14
CA ASN A 688 19.06 32.76 27.52
C ASN A 688 18.52 31.42 28.02
N GLY A 689 19.46 30.63 28.55
CA GLY A 689 19.24 29.24 28.92
C GLY A 689 18.22 29.02 30.03
N THR A 690 17.32 28.11 29.76
CA THR A 690 16.80 27.13 30.72
C THR A 690 16.46 25.89 29.90
N GLU A 691 16.95 24.74 30.34
CA GLU A 691 16.76 23.45 29.71
C GLU A 691 15.26 23.04 29.69
N PRO A 692 14.72 22.52 28.57
CA PRO A 692 13.44 21.85 28.65
C PRO A 692 13.62 20.44 29.22
N ALA A 693 12.69 20.05 30.09
CA ALA A 693 12.64 18.76 30.75
C ALA A 693 12.76 17.62 29.75
N VAL A 694 13.70 16.71 30.01
CA VAL A 694 13.95 15.48 29.25
C VAL A 694 12.85 14.48 29.60
N HIS A 695 12.00 14.13 28.65
CA HIS A 695 11.26 12.88 28.73
C HIS A 695 12.20 11.76 28.32
N GLU A 696 12.45 10.83 29.24
CA GLU A 696 13.25 9.63 29.00
C GLU A 696 12.67 8.82 27.84
N ILE A 697 13.48 8.67 26.79
CA ILE A 697 13.27 7.69 25.73
C ILE A 697 14.18 6.52 26.01
N ALA A 698 13.62 5.33 26.06
CA ALA A 698 14.31 4.09 26.34
C ALA A 698 15.60 3.92 25.51
N GLU A 699 16.68 3.51 26.17
CA GLU A 699 17.99 3.23 25.58
C GLU A 699 17.90 2.16 24.49
N TYR A 700 18.31 2.51 23.29
CA TYR A 700 18.60 1.55 22.21
C TYR A 700 20.05 1.09 22.34
N LYS A 701 20.24 -0.17 22.71
CA LYS A 701 21.56 -0.84 22.63
C LYS A 701 21.80 -1.33 21.19
N GLY A 702 22.42 -0.47 20.38
CA GLY A 702 22.97 -0.85 19.06
C GLY A 702 24.46 -1.10 19.17
N SER A 703 24.91 -2.15 18.51
CA SER A 703 26.31 -2.56 18.46
C SER A 703 27.20 -1.49 17.82
N ASP A 704 28.34 -1.22 18.47
CA ASP A 704 29.39 -0.32 18.03
C ASP A 704 29.96 -0.72 16.65
N SER A 705 29.78 0.16 15.66
CA SER A 705 30.61 0.18 14.46
C SER A 705 30.83 1.63 14.04
N LEU A 706 31.88 2.22 14.54
CA LEU A 706 32.40 3.52 14.09
C LEU A 706 33.14 3.34 12.75
N VAL A 707 32.67 3.97 11.69
CA VAL A 707 33.44 4.14 10.44
C VAL A 707 34.08 5.52 10.47
N THR A 708 35.39 5.54 10.68
CA THR A 708 36.21 6.73 10.55
C THR A 708 36.65 6.87 9.09
N LEU A 709 36.21 7.91 8.39
CA LEU A 709 36.70 8.22 7.04
C LEU A 709 38.05 8.94 7.13
N THR A 710 39.14 8.23 6.88
CA THR A 710 40.44 8.83 6.58
C THR A 710 40.57 9.08 5.07
N THR A 711 41.07 10.27 4.73
CA THR A 711 41.33 10.65 3.34
C THR A 711 42.42 9.79 2.70
N LYS A 712 42.04 9.09 1.64
CA LYS A 712 42.74 8.31 0.62
C LYS A 712 42.43 6.82 0.70
N GLU A 713 41.51 6.43 -0.16
CA GLU A 713 41.59 5.28 -1.04
C GLU A 713 40.21 4.98 -1.59
N ASP A 714 40.13 4.73 -2.90
CA ASP A 714 38.93 4.28 -3.59
C ASP A 714 38.49 2.92 -3.05
N TYR A 715 37.48 2.91 -2.19
CA TYR A 715 36.79 1.66 -1.84
C TYR A 715 35.56 1.49 -2.74
N THR A 716 35.74 0.74 -3.81
CA THR A 716 34.64 0.03 -4.46
C THR A 716 34.15 -1.05 -3.52
N TYR A 717 33.11 -0.78 -2.74
CA TYR A 717 32.41 -1.78 -1.96
C TYR A 717 31.67 -2.72 -2.91
N LYS A 718 32.22 -3.89 -3.16
CA LYS A 718 31.45 -5.03 -3.66
C LYS A 718 30.62 -5.55 -2.49
N ALA A 719 29.35 -5.17 -2.47
CA ALA A 719 28.39 -5.80 -1.58
C ALA A 719 28.45 -7.33 -1.77
N PRO A 720 28.57 -8.12 -0.70
CA PRO A 720 28.26 -9.54 -0.80
C PRO A 720 26.85 -9.66 -1.37
N LEU A 721 26.61 -10.63 -2.23
CA LEU A 721 25.28 -11.01 -2.66
C LEU A 721 24.52 -11.50 -1.40
N ALA A 722 24.09 -10.56 -0.57
CA ALA A 722 23.11 -10.81 0.45
C ALA A 722 21.83 -11.20 -0.29
N GLN A 723 21.28 -12.33 0.08
CA GLN A 723 19.92 -12.71 -0.23
C GLN A 723 19.06 -11.46 -0.11
N GLN A 724 18.58 -10.93 -1.23
CA GLN A 724 17.53 -9.93 -1.21
C GLN A 724 16.33 -10.60 -0.58
N ALA A 725 16.15 -10.37 0.72
CA ALA A 725 14.83 -10.51 1.31
C ALA A 725 13.88 -9.70 0.43
N LEU A 726 12.80 -10.31 -0.01
CA LEU A 726 11.69 -9.60 -0.61
C LEU A 726 11.39 -8.42 0.32
N PRO A 727 11.11 -7.22 -0.20
CA PRO A 727 10.80 -6.09 0.66
C PRO A 727 9.65 -6.51 1.57
N GLU A 728 9.92 -6.54 2.86
CA GLU A 728 8.88 -6.69 3.88
C GLU A 728 7.82 -5.65 3.60
N THR A 729 6.57 -6.07 3.50
CA THR A 729 5.45 -5.19 3.31
C THR A 729 5.33 -4.31 4.55
N GLY A 730 5.85 -3.09 4.45
CA GLY A 730 5.51 -1.98 5.32
C GLY A 730 6.00 -2.05 6.76
N ASN A 731 7.22 -1.61 7.00
CA ASN A 731 7.61 -1.12 8.33
C ASN A 731 7.72 0.41 8.26
N LYS A 732 6.67 1.11 8.74
CA LYS A 732 6.58 2.58 8.74
C LYS A 732 7.32 3.26 9.91
N GLU A 733 7.95 2.52 10.80
CA GLU A 733 8.75 3.14 11.86
C GLU A 733 9.93 3.98 11.33
N SER A 734 10.37 3.75 10.08
CA SER A 734 11.45 4.51 9.47
C SER A 734 11.07 5.94 9.07
N ASP A 735 9.80 6.23 8.74
CA ASP A 735 9.42 7.56 8.24
C ASP A 735 9.19 8.58 9.37
N LEU A 736 8.77 8.14 10.55
CA LEU A 736 8.64 9.01 11.72
C LEU A 736 10.01 9.39 12.28
N LEU A 737 10.96 8.45 12.28
CA LEU A 737 12.34 8.69 12.67
C LEU A 737 13.09 9.57 11.67
N ALA A 738 12.80 9.45 10.36
CA ALA A 738 13.38 10.31 9.35
C ALA A 738 12.94 11.79 9.52
N SER A 739 11.69 12.05 9.90
CA SER A 739 11.20 13.41 10.14
C SER A 739 11.77 14.03 11.42
N LEU A 740 11.96 13.23 12.48
CA LEU A 740 12.60 13.66 13.73
C LEU A 740 14.13 13.80 13.57
N GLY A 741 14.76 12.91 12.83
CA GLY A 741 16.18 12.96 12.49
C GLY A 741 16.55 14.19 11.65
N LEU A 742 15.67 14.63 10.75
CA LEU A 742 15.86 15.86 9.96
C LEU A 742 15.90 17.12 10.83
N THR A 743 15.06 17.19 11.86
CA THR A 743 15.04 18.33 12.79
C THR A 743 16.30 18.32 13.68
N ALA A 744 16.76 17.14 14.09
CA ALA A 744 17.99 16.98 14.87
C ALA A 744 19.25 17.30 14.05
N PHE A 745 19.26 17.01 12.72
CA PHE A 745 20.35 17.35 11.82
C PHE A 745 20.54 18.86 11.69
N PHE A 746 19.44 19.63 11.65
CA PHE A 746 19.49 21.09 11.67
C PHE A 746 20.06 21.65 12.97
N LEU A 747 19.60 21.13 14.12
CA LEU A 747 20.09 21.55 15.43
C LEU A 747 21.56 21.12 15.65
N GLY A 748 21.96 19.96 15.14
CA GLY A 748 23.32 19.46 15.26
C GLY A 748 24.37 20.29 14.51
N LEU A 749 24.03 20.86 13.35
CA LEU A 749 24.90 21.75 12.61
C LEU A 749 25.09 23.12 13.28
N PHE A 750 24.16 23.55 14.12
CA PHE A 750 24.19 24.85 14.79
C PHE A 750 24.63 24.84 16.28
N THR A 751 24.79 23.64 16.88
CA THR A 751 25.14 23.52 18.31
C THR A 751 26.57 23.05 18.61
N LEU A 752 27.45 23.00 17.63
CA LEU A 752 28.88 22.78 17.84
C LEU A 752 29.51 24.05 18.40
N GLY A 753 29.37 24.26 19.68
CA GLY A 753 29.93 25.45 20.31
C GLY A 753 30.49 25.19 21.68
N LYS A 754 31.63 25.75 21.91
CA LYS A 754 32.38 26.03 23.13
C LYS A 754 32.75 24.85 24.05
N LYS A 755 33.98 24.37 23.89
CA LYS A 755 34.77 23.82 24.96
C LYS A 755 34.82 24.84 26.12
N ARG A 756 34.33 24.47 27.27
CA ARG A 756 34.80 25.05 28.53
C ARG A 756 35.93 24.17 29.02
N GLU A 757 37.10 24.78 29.18
CA GLU A 757 38.20 24.24 30.01
C GLU A 757 37.71 24.12 31.45
N GLN A 758 37.71 22.98 31.97
CA GLN A 758 38.31 22.55 33.25
C GLN A 758 38.24 21.02 33.32
#